data_e9791e3d6a62fec1f3e2d189e43d4f15
#
_entry.id   e9791e3d6a62fec1f3e2d189e43d4f15
#
_cell.length_a   1.000
_cell.length_b   1.000
_cell.length_c   1.000
_cell.angle_alpha   90.00
_cell.angle_beta   90.00
_cell.angle_gamma   90.00
#
_symmetry.space_group_name_H-M   'P 1'
#
loop_
_entity.id
_entity.type
_entity.pdbx_description
1 polymer ?
#
loop_
_entity_poly.entity_id
_entity_poly.type
_entity_poly.pdbx_seq_one_letter_code
_entity_poly.pdbx_strand_id
1 'polypeptide(L)'
;MKRGFDKKYILIIAPLITAIWLLAIYYFKGIYPFGTGTIIDCYLYQGGIPIYDYVRDAWHGGSLFYDFTTACGAGRDVTLALLDPNKLFLTFFRRDMIPNAVCILLIIKFCVVSFTASFSFLKLFERLSPTWLCAVSLIYTFSGFNIEYFTNLDWLDVVALYPLILLFIKRMFDNKSKIPYYLALTYLLTVFTYLSFFVIVSIIVFVGLYIFIIEDKNKRKEDIFSLGVGTLGALVTSSYSIYRYYQLISTTARFGFTKSIFNNEAEVLNAGQESFEFIPDYLKLGPQVNIVKLMMYFGMELAVACLILIIIRAIREKPLRKYASFFTISFLLLICQTFILGVDMFWHFGSYVMFPMRNGYMIAMLGCLLISYYYNNIDCKDGIRIKNNIAKITFALVTCFASVILIVPRIKVFYKMIPAGFDVLTQEFTLLKSMIYPFSTLFLFGVIGFIILKAIDNKHIRSLATLTILTVYFSTMSFALIGNAENSAKAKEYNSYYENAFEVGNIYEKNDVFSRVNNPDVSLITNYPYIAKIPSISNWTYMLSQSQIDAFIAFGFSNAYTRVIDSGATAFSKSLLRVTDTVSKDELNDDLYLPINNGQGNFNCYRNKYILPVGIVFNNNICNIAPKDYENTFEYQNKIYSCFGKNDELFEELAPESINTSNDIKDIKIFGGNIEKTEIVRVNANYEISNKKVIYLSCKNKNVSIDNIAINGEVLKTPNLPDYEGMTDRNVSSFPSVFNNNVLELGTFENCKVEITITFNKGDFSDLNIYGLNLEKLEELCLEKSENEYSVNKDKVCLNVTTDDSDSIVFIPISYDERWKCTLNGEKTDVLCIMGDFIGVKAQQGNNEIFLEYSHKEDILNIVCLIPLFFIGLGIVILLGKKQRIIPRSCFKLLSCVFVILFCIAMIVLYIIPTLSSVIFALIK
;
A
#
# COMPACT_ATOMS: atom_id res chain seq x y z
N MET A 1 -9.44 -55.81 9.35
CA MET A 1 -9.59 -54.59 8.56
C MET A 1 -8.84 -53.43 9.23
N LYS A 2 -7.66 -53.08 8.80
CA LYS A 2 -7.01 -51.83 9.21
C LYS A 2 -7.81 -50.67 8.61
N ARG A 3 -8.63 -49.99 9.43
CA ARG A 3 -9.24 -48.72 9.00
C ARG A 3 -8.11 -47.79 8.54
N GLY A 4 -7.95 -47.61 7.24
CA GLY A 4 -7.00 -46.63 6.68
C GLY A 4 -7.41 -45.27 7.19
N PHE A 5 -6.43 -44.43 7.49
CA PHE A 5 -6.62 -43.03 7.89
C PHE A 5 -7.41 -42.30 6.78
N ASP A 6 -8.60 -41.76 7.14
CA ASP A 6 -9.42 -41.02 6.15
C ASP A 6 -8.75 -39.67 5.83
N LYS A 7 -8.48 -39.42 4.57
CA LYS A 7 -7.85 -38.18 4.07
C LYS A 7 -8.60 -36.92 4.46
N LYS A 8 -9.90 -37.03 4.77
CA LYS A 8 -10.72 -35.89 5.20
C LYS A 8 -10.23 -35.28 6.53
N TYR A 9 -9.57 -36.07 7.37
CA TYR A 9 -9.02 -35.54 8.62
C TYR A 9 -7.92 -34.50 8.38
N ILE A 10 -7.28 -34.50 7.19
CA ILE A 10 -6.27 -33.49 6.83
C ILE A 10 -6.89 -32.07 6.78
N LEU A 11 -8.18 -31.96 6.47
CA LEU A 11 -8.90 -30.68 6.50
C LEU A 11 -8.90 -30.01 7.89
N ILE A 12 -8.69 -30.80 8.93
CA ILE A 12 -8.58 -30.31 10.31
C ILE A 12 -7.11 -30.30 10.76
N ILE A 13 -6.35 -31.34 10.40
CA ILE A 13 -4.97 -31.50 10.86
C ILE A 13 -4.04 -30.42 10.29
N ALA A 14 -4.13 -30.08 9.02
CA ALA A 14 -3.25 -29.07 8.43
C ALA A 14 -3.50 -27.67 9.04
N PRO A 15 -4.75 -27.16 9.15
CA PRO A 15 -5.02 -25.94 9.90
C PRO A 15 -4.60 -26.00 11.37
N LEU A 16 -4.79 -27.14 12.03
CA LEU A 16 -4.38 -27.31 13.44
C LEU A 16 -2.85 -27.21 13.60
N ILE A 17 -2.08 -27.86 12.73
CA ILE A 17 -0.61 -27.74 12.69
C ILE A 17 -0.23 -26.28 12.47
N THR A 18 -0.90 -25.59 11.55
CA THR A 18 -0.70 -24.18 11.26
C THR A 18 -0.93 -23.32 12.49
N ALA A 19 -2.06 -23.52 13.20
CA ALA A 19 -2.39 -22.78 14.41
C ALA A 19 -1.39 -23.02 15.54
N ILE A 20 -1.08 -24.30 15.83
CA ILE A 20 -0.11 -24.67 16.88
C ILE A 20 1.25 -24.03 16.57
N TRP A 21 1.64 -24.03 15.33
CA TRP A 21 2.93 -23.50 14.94
C TRP A 21 3.01 -21.97 15.07
N LEU A 22 2.00 -21.23 14.60
CA LEU A 22 1.95 -19.78 14.79
C LEU A 22 1.84 -19.38 16.26
N LEU A 23 1.06 -20.13 17.06
CA LEU A 23 1.01 -19.94 18.52
C LEU A 23 2.36 -20.19 19.18
N ALA A 24 3.12 -21.19 18.73
CA ALA A 24 4.47 -21.43 19.21
C ALA A 24 5.42 -20.26 18.86
N ILE A 25 5.37 -19.74 17.63
CA ILE A 25 6.11 -18.54 17.24
C ILE A 25 5.75 -17.37 18.16
N TYR A 26 4.47 -17.12 18.38
CA TYR A 26 4.00 -16.05 19.25
C TYR A 26 4.49 -16.22 20.69
N TYR A 27 4.43 -17.43 21.22
CA TYR A 27 4.93 -17.74 22.56
C TYR A 27 6.43 -17.44 22.69
N PHE A 28 7.26 -17.96 21.78
CA PHE A 28 8.71 -17.76 21.84
C PHE A 28 9.15 -16.32 21.58
N LYS A 29 8.34 -15.55 20.85
CA LYS A 29 8.63 -14.16 20.54
C LYS A 29 7.93 -13.16 21.45
N GLY A 30 7.15 -13.64 22.40
CA GLY A 30 6.38 -12.79 23.32
C GLY A 30 5.32 -11.93 22.61
N ILE A 31 4.79 -12.39 21.45
CA ILE A 31 3.70 -11.71 20.75
C ILE A 31 2.38 -12.00 21.47
N TYR A 32 1.44 -11.03 21.44
CA TYR A 32 0.10 -11.22 22.01
C TYR A 32 -0.56 -12.52 21.49
N PRO A 33 -1.18 -13.36 22.33
CA PRO A 33 -1.53 -13.17 23.75
C PRO A 33 -0.45 -13.60 24.76
N PHE A 34 0.74 -13.99 24.35
CA PHE A 34 1.78 -14.52 25.23
C PHE A 34 2.77 -13.44 25.74
N GLY A 35 2.60 -12.19 25.31
CA GLY A 35 3.41 -11.06 25.72
C GLY A 35 2.89 -9.76 25.15
N THR A 36 3.70 -8.72 25.20
CA THR A 36 3.40 -7.37 24.70
C THR A 36 3.87 -7.12 23.27
N GLY A 37 4.54 -8.11 22.65
CA GLY A 37 5.00 -8.02 21.27
C GLY A 37 3.84 -8.02 20.28
N THR A 38 4.09 -7.51 19.08
CA THR A 38 3.11 -7.38 18.00
C THR A 38 3.67 -7.90 16.68
N ILE A 39 2.76 -8.22 15.74
CA ILE A 39 3.08 -8.45 14.33
C ILE A 39 2.93 -7.18 13.50
N ILE A 40 2.52 -6.10 14.10
CA ILE A 40 2.24 -4.84 13.41
C ILE A 40 3.56 -4.26 12.92
N ASP A 41 3.64 -4.02 11.61
CA ASP A 41 4.73 -3.31 10.97
C ASP A 41 4.36 -1.85 10.70
N CYS A 42 5.30 -1.09 10.18
CA CYS A 42 5.13 0.30 9.83
C CYS A 42 3.91 0.54 8.91
N TYR A 43 3.71 -0.31 7.91
CA TYR A 43 2.58 -0.18 6.99
C TYR A 43 1.24 -0.44 7.66
N LEU A 44 1.17 -1.49 8.45
CA LEU A 44 -0.06 -1.90 9.12
C LEU A 44 -0.48 -0.91 10.22
N TYR A 45 0.47 -0.37 11.00
CA TYR A 45 0.11 0.58 12.06
C TYR A 45 -0.30 1.96 11.54
N GLN A 46 0.28 2.40 10.41
CA GLN A 46 -0.05 3.70 9.81
C GLN A 46 -1.32 3.66 8.95
N GLY A 47 -1.47 2.60 8.12
CA GLY A 47 -2.54 2.48 7.15
C GLY A 47 -3.65 1.53 7.55
N GLY A 48 -3.31 0.34 8.06
CA GLY A 48 -4.29 -0.71 8.36
C GLY A 48 -5.08 -0.47 9.64
N ILE A 49 -4.39 -0.35 10.78
CA ILE A 49 -5.02 -0.22 12.10
C ILE A 49 -5.97 0.97 12.21
N PRO A 50 -5.60 2.19 11.76
CA PRO A 50 -6.52 3.33 11.81
C PRO A 50 -7.79 3.10 10.98
N ILE A 51 -7.67 2.49 9.80
CA ILE A 51 -8.82 2.17 8.95
C ILE A 51 -9.70 1.09 9.60
N TYR A 52 -9.11 0.10 10.28
CA TYR A 52 -9.86 -0.91 11.02
C TYR A 52 -10.66 -0.29 12.18
N ASP A 53 -10.05 0.66 12.90
CA ASP A 53 -10.72 1.40 13.96
C ASP A 53 -11.87 2.25 13.41
N TYR A 54 -11.64 2.96 12.30
CA TYR A 54 -12.69 3.72 11.61
C TYR A 54 -13.87 2.84 11.18
N VAL A 55 -13.62 1.71 10.50
CA VAL A 55 -14.67 0.79 10.06
C VAL A 55 -15.45 0.22 11.24
N ARG A 56 -14.75 -0.15 12.32
CA ARG A 56 -15.39 -0.60 13.55
C ARG A 56 -16.35 0.47 14.08
N ASP A 57 -15.91 1.71 14.13
CA ASP A 57 -16.70 2.81 14.64
C ASP A 57 -17.93 3.10 13.76
N ALA A 58 -17.77 3.06 12.44
CA ALA A 58 -18.86 3.20 11.49
C ALA A 58 -19.97 2.17 11.74
N TRP A 59 -19.62 0.92 12.04
CA TRP A 59 -20.58 -0.13 12.38
C TRP A 59 -21.18 0.00 13.80
N HIS A 60 -20.59 0.78 14.70
CA HIS A 60 -21.09 1.03 16.06
C HIS A 60 -21.81 2.38 16.21
N GLY A 61 -22.33 2.94 15.14
CA GLY A 61 -23.15 4.15 15.15
C GLY A 61 -22.49 5.41 14.59
N GLY A 62 -21.26 5.29 14.09
CA GLY A 62 -20.60 6.34 13.33
C GLY A 62 -21.20 6.56 11.93
N SER A 63 -20.60 7.40 11.13
CA SER A 63 -21.01 7.61 9.74
C SER A 63 -20.56 6.46 8.86
N LEU A 64 -21.48 5.89 8.08
CA LEU A 64 -21.18 4.79 7.16
C LEU A 64 -20.64 5.27 5.82
N PHE A 65 -20.99 6.45 5.36
CA PHE A 65 -20.78 6.87 3.97
C PHE A 65 -20.00 8.17 3.82
N TYR A 66 -19.80 8.94 4.89
CA TYR A 66 -19.05 10.19 4.84
C TYR A 66 -18.34 10.45 6.16
N ASP A 67 -17.17 11.03 6.07
CA ASP A 67 -16.36 11.38 7.23
C ASP A 67 -15.67 12.75 7.04
N PHE A 68 -15.81 13.63 8.05
CA PHE A 68 -15.14 14.91 8.11
C PHE A 68 -13.77 14.86 8.80
N THR A 69 -13.40 13.72 9.36
CA THR A 69 -12.27 13.59 10.29
C THR A 69 -10.92 13.89 9.62
N THR A 70 -10.77 13.54 8.34
CA THR A 70 -9.46 13.64 7.68
C THR A 70 -9.49 14.49 6.41
N ALA A 71 -8.39 15.18 6.12
CA ALA A 71 -8.16 15.97 4.93
C ALA A 71 -9.37 16.84 4.52
N CYS A 72 -9.93 17.58 5.46
CA CYS A 72 -11.11 18.43 5.25
C CYS A 72 -12.32 17.67 4.65
N GLY A 73 -12.54 16.42 5.02
CA GLY A 73 -13.63 15.59 4.52
C GLY A 73 -13.29 14.83 3.23
N ALA A 74 -12.02 14.71 2.88
CA ALA A 74 -11.58 13.91 1.73
C ALA A 74 -11.46 12.41 2.03
N GLY A 75 -11.46 12.00 3.31
CA GLY A 75 -11.28 10.61 3.75
C GLY A 75 -12.49 9.69 3.54
N ARG A 76 -13.55 10.15 2.94
CA ARG A 76 -14.84 9.47 2.71
C ARG A 76 -14.78 8.12 1.98
N ASP A 77 -13.76 7.90 1.18
CA ASP A 77 -13.66 6.70 0.33
C ASP A 77 -13.22 5.44 1.09
N VAL A 78 -12.98 5.57 2.39
CA VAL A 78 -12.80 4.42 3.30
C VAL A 78 -14.05 3.53 3.35
N THR A 79 -15.21 4.04 2.94
CA THR A 79 -16.47 3.29 2.84
C THR A 79 -16.37 2.02 1.99
N LEU A 80 -15.47 1.96 1.01
CA LEU A 80 -15.20 0.75 0.22
C LEU A 80 -14.72 -0.43 1.09
N ALA A 81 -14.17 -0.14 2.26
CA ALA A 81 -13.66 -1.13 3.19
C ALA A 81 -14.73 -1.72 4.12
N LEU A 82 -15.95 -1.18 4.15
CA LEU A 82 -16.98 -1.55 5.14
C LEU A 82 -17.42 -3.02 5.08
N LEU A 83 -17.39 -3.64 3.89
CA LEU A 83 -17.81 -5.03 3.69
C LEU A 83 -16.63 -6.03 3.69
N ASP A 84 -15.43 -5.58 3.97
CA ASP A 84 -14.25 -6.44 4.07
C ASP A 84 -14.38 -7.37 5.29
N PRO A 85 -14.28 -8.71 5.12
CA PRO A 85 -14.44 -9.66 6.21
C PRO A 85 -13.44 -9.47 7.35
N ASN A 86 -12.24 -8.99 7.05
CA ASN A 86 -11.21 -8.71 8.06
C ASN A 86 -11.66 -7.61 8.99
N LYS A 87 -12.14 -6.53 8.39
CA LYS A 87 -12.62 -5.35 9.10
C LYS A 87 -13.88 -5.67 9.87
N LEU A 88 -14.82 -6.42 9.26
CA LEU A 88 -16.01 -6.91 9.95
C LEU A 88 -15.69 -7.80 11.17
N PHE A 89 -14.68 -8.68 11.06
CA PHE A 89 -14.23 -9.48 12.20
C PHE A 89 -13.76 -8.61 13.36
N LEU A 90 -13.01 -7.56 13.08
CA LEU A 90 -12.47 -6.65 14.08
C LEU A 90 -13.54 -5.79 14.77
N THR A 91 -14.73 -5.64 14.17
CA THR A 91 -15.86 -4.92 14.82
C THR A 91 -16.34 -5.59 16.11
N PHE A 92 -16.09 -6.89 16.29
CA PHE A 92 -16.45 -7.60 17.52
C PHE A 92 -15.53 -7.34 18.72
N PHE A 93 -14.40 -6.65 18.49
CA PHE A 93 -13.45 -6.35 19.55
C PHE A 93 -13.65 -4.93 20.09
N ARG A 94 -13.21 -4.73 21.33
CA ARG A 94 -13.11 -3.38 21.89
C ARG A 94 -12.08 -2.59 21.11
N ARG A 95 -12.26 -1.29 21.07
CA ARG A 95 -11.42 -0.37 20.31
C ARG A 95 -9.93 -0.47 20.66
N ASP A 96 -9.64 -0.43 21.96
CA ASP A 96 -8.30 -0.55 22.53
C ASP A 96 -7.63 -1.92 22.24
N MET A 97 -8.42 -2.92 21.85
CA MET A 97 -7.95 -4.27 21.55
C MET A 97 -7.69 -4.53 20.07
N ILE A 98 -7.96 -3.57 19.18
CA ILE A 98 -7.80 -3.77 17.72
C ILE A 98 -6.37 -4.19 17.35
N PRO A 99 -5.29 -3.53 17.83
CA PRO A 99 -3.93 -3.96 17.54
C PRO A 99 -3.66 -5.42 17.96
N ASN A 100 -4.18 -5.82 19.11
CA ASN A 100 -4.05 -7.19 19.62
C ASN A 100 -4.90 -8.18 18.82
N ALA A 101 -6.12 -7.79 18.45
CA ALA A 101 -7.03 -8.61 17.66
C ALA A 101 -6.47 -8.94 16.26
N VAL A 102 -5.68 -8.04 15.68
CA VAL A 102 -4.96 -8.26 14.42
C VAL A 102 -3.98 -9.43 14.53
N CYS A 103 -3.30 -9.59 15.66
CA CYS A 103 -2.43 -10.74 15.90
C CYS A 103 -3.20 -12.08 15.86
N ILE A 104 -4.42 -12.11 16.44
CA ILE A 104 -5.30 -13.28 16.39
C ILE A 104 -5.83 -13.50 14.98
N LEU A 105 -6.22 -12.42 14.28
CA LEU A 105 -6.74 -12.49 12.92
C LEU A 105 -5.72 -13.13 11.98
N LEU A 106 -4.43 -12.85 12.12
CA LEU A 106 -3.38 -13.46 11.30
C LEU A 106 -3.39 -15.00 11.44
N ILE A 107 -3.49 -15.53 12.67
CA ILE A 107 -3.56 -16.99 12.89
C ILE A 107 -4.77 -17.57 12.17
N ILE A 108 -5.93 -16.93 12.30
CA ILE A 108 -7.16 -17.37 11.63
C ILE A 108 -6.96 -17.38 10.11
N LYS A 109 -6.35 -16.33 9.54
CA LYS A 109 -6.08 -16.23 8.10
C LYS A 109 -5.21 -17.37 7.58
N PHE A 110 -4.10 -17.65 8.23
CA PHE A 110 -3.24 -18.77 7.86
C PHE A 110 -3.96 -20.12 7.98
N CYS A 111 -4.81 -20.30 8.99
CA CYS A 111 -5.64 -21.50 9.11
C CYS A 111 -6.65 -21.62 7.97
N VAL A 112 -7.24 -20.52 7.51
CA VAL A 112 -8.15 -20.49 6.36
C VAL A 112 -7.39 -20.83 5.08
N VAL A 113 -6.20 -20.27 4.86
CA VAL A 113 -5.33 -20.62 3.72
C VAL A 113 -5.02 -22.13 3.73
N SER A 114 -4.63 -22.66 4.89
CA SER A 114 -4.33 -24.10 5.05
C SER A 114 -5.55 -24.99 4.77
N PHE A 115 -6.73 -24.59 5.25
CA PHE A 115 -7.97 -25.30 5.01
C PHE A 115 -8.36 -25.32 3.53
N THR A 116 -8.38 -24.18 2.88
CA THR A 116 -8.78 -24.03 1.47
C THR A 116 -7.81 -24.75 0.54
N ALA A 117 -6.50 -24.70 0.83
CA ALA A 117 -5.48 -25.48 0.12
C ALA A 117 -5.71 -26.97 0.30
N SER A 118 -5.88 -27.47 1.55
CA SER A 118 -6.15 -28.87 1.84
C SER A 118 -7.40 -29.36 1.12
N PHE A 119 -8.48 -28.58 1.17
CA PHE A 119 -9.73 -28.93 0.49
C PHE A 119 -9.56 -29.01 -1.02
N SER A 120 -8.86 -28.04 -1.61
CA SER A 120 -8.65 -28.00 -3.06
C SER A 120 -7.78 -29.16 -3.53
N PHE A 121 -6.65 -29.42 -2.87
CA PHE A 121 -5.75 -30.54 -3.25
C PHE A 121 -6.39 -31.90 -3.01
N LEU A 122 -7.19 -32.08 -1.95
CA LEU A 122 -7.96 -33.31 -1.70
C LEU A 122 -8.91 -33.63 -2.87
N LYS A 123 -9.51 -32.59 -3.46
CA LYS A 123 -10.50 -32.76 -4.55
C LYS A 123 -9.87 -32.80 -5.93
N LEU A 124 -8.71 -32.15 -6.13
CA LEU A 124 -7.99 -32.18 -7.39
C LEU A 124 -7.18 -33.47 -7.59
N PHE A 125 -6.67 -34.06 -6.49
CA PHE A 125 -5.74 -35.20 -6.55
C PHE A 125 -6.19 -36.37 -5.68
N GLU A 126 -7.07 -37.20 -6.20
CA GLU A 126 -7.72 -38.27 -5.43
C GLU A 126 -6.76 -39.38 -4.94
N ARG A 127 -5.64 -39.60 -5.64
CA ARG A 127 -4.65 -40.62 -5.28
C ARG A 127 -3.55 -40.11 -4.36
N LEU A 128 -3.48 -38.83 -4.12
CA LEU A 128 -2.47 -38.25 -3.23
C LEU A 128 -2.57 -38.83 -1.84
N SER A 129 -1.46 -39.25 -1.24
CA SER A 129 -1.46 -39.82 0.10
C SER A 129 -1.81 -38.76 1.16
N PRO A 130 -2.36 -39.12 2.33
CA PRO A 130 -2.62 -38.14 3.39
C PRO A 130 -1.40 -37.30 3.78
N THR A 131 -0.23 -37.91 3.82
CA THR A 131 1.03 -37.21 4.14
C THR A 131 1.36 -36.13 3.12
N TRP A 132 1.29 -36.48 1.81
CA TRP A 132 1.57 -35.51 0.77
C TRP A 132 0.48 -34.44 0.67
N LEU A 133 -0.78 -34.79 0.94
CA LEU A 133 -1.85 -33.82 1.03
C LEU A 133 -1.60 -32.79 2.13
N CYS A 134 -1.21 -33.23 3.31
CA CYS A 134 -0.83 -32.35 4.40
C CYS A 134 0.41 -31.51 4.05
N ALA A 135 1.44 -32.15 3.50
CA ALA A 135 2.68 -31.47 3.12
C ALA A 135 2.46 -30.34 2.11
N VAL A 136 1.76 -30.59 1.00
CA VAL A 136 1.51 -29.54 -0.01
C VAL A 136 0.63 -28.41 0.53
N SER A 137 -0.31 -28.73 1.44
CA SER A 137 -1.12 -27.70 2.10
C SER A 137 -0.28 -26.79 2.97
N LEU A 138 0.66 -27.34 3.75
CA LEU A 138 1.58 -26.56 4.58
C LEU A 138 2.61 -25.80 3.72
N ILE A 139 3.10 -26.37 2.63
CA ILE A 139 3.99 -25.69 1.66
C ILE A 139 3.30 -24.44 1.10
N TYR A 140 2.04 -24.57 0.71
CA TYR A 140 1.28 -23.41 0.24
C TYR A 140 1.03 -22.37 1.33
N THR A 141 0.66 -22.83 2.52
CA THR A 141 0.36 -21.96 3.67
C THR A 141 1.57 -21.16 4.13
N PHE A 142 2.73 -21.79 4.21
CA PHE A 142 3.99 -21.18 4.63
C PHE A 142 4.92 -20.91 3.45
N SER A 143 4.35 -20.62 2.28
CA SER A 143 5.12 -20.19 1.11
C SER A 143 5.80 -18.84 1.35
N GLY A 144 6.87 -18.58 0.62
CA GLY A 144 7.62 -17.34 0.74
C GLY A 144 6.77 -16.09 0.59
N PHE A 145 5.77 -16.10 -0.31
CA PHE A 145 4.82 -15.00 -0.46
C PHE A 145 4.04 -14.71 0.83
N ASN A 146 3.47 -15.75 1.44
CA ASN A 146 2.64 -15.58 2.65
C ASN A 146 3.48 -15.15 3.86
N ILE A 147 4.74 -15.57 3.91
CA ILE A 147 5.65 -15.21 4.99
C ILE A 147 6.20 -13.80 4.81
N GLU A 148 6.47 -13.37 3.58
CA GLU A 148 6.97 -12.04 3.29
C GLU A 148 5.88 -10.96 3.45
N TYR A 149 4.66 -11.27 3.01
CA TYR A 149 3.55 -10.33 2.97
C TYR A 149 2.46 -10.61 4.00
N PHE A 150 2.78 -11.25 5.11
CA PHE A 150 1.80 -11.66 6.12
C PHE A 150 1.04 -10.48 6.75
N THR A 151 1.65 -9.31 6.82
CA THR A 151 1.03 -8.08 7.35
C THR A 151 -0.03 -7.49 6.43
N ASN A 152 -0.01 -7.85 5.13
CA ASN A 152 -1.06 -7.49 4.17
C ASN A 152 -2.24 -8.47 4.29
N LEU A 153 -3.06 -8.33 5.33
CA LEU A 153 -4.12 -9.29 5.67
C LEU A 153 -5.12 -9.54 4.54
N ASP A 154 -5.46 -8.50 3.75
CA ASP A 154 -6.39 -8.60 2.63
C ASP A 154 -5.84 -9.48 1.50
N TRP A 155 -4.51 -9.58 1.36
CA TRP A 155 -3.88 -10.43 0.36
C TRP A 155 -4.02 -11.91 0.70
N LEU A 156 -4.02 -12.24 1.98
CA LEU A 156 -4.20 -13.63 2.45
C LEU A 156 -5.60 -14.18 2.11
N ASP A 157 -6.62 -13.33 1.96
CA ASP A 157 -7.95 -13.75 1.48
C ASP A 157 -7.90 -14.20 0.03
N VAL A 158 -7.19 -13.46 -0.81
CA VAL A 158 -7.00 -13.84 -2.22
C VAL A 158 -6.19 -15.12 -2.33
N VAL A 159 -5.14 -15.26 -1.50
CA VAL A 159 -4.34 -16.48 -1.40
C VAL A 159 -5.22 -17.68 -0.98
N ALA A 160 -6.13 -17.48 -0.04
CA ALA A 160 -7.06 -18.54 0.39
C ALA A 160 -8.09 -18.92 -0.70
N LEU A 161 -8.55 -17.93 -1.48
CA LEU A 161 -9.54 -18.16 -2.54
C LEU A 161 -8.93 -18.79 -3.80
N TYR A 162 -7.66 -18.51 -4.10
CA TYR A 162 -7.04 -18.93 -5.36
C TYR A 162 -7.04 -20.45 -5.60
N PRO A 163 -6.70 -21.30 -4.62
CA PRO A 163 -6.84 -22.76 -4.76
C PRO A 163 -8.27 -23.21 -5.03
N LEU A 164 -9.26 -22.54 -4.40
CA LEU A 164 -10.69 -22.85 -4.62
C LEU A 164 -11.12 -22.47 -6.04
N ILE A 165 -10.69 -21.33 -6.55
CA ILE A 165 -10.99 -20.89 -7.91
C ILE A 165 -10.47 -21.91 -8.92
N LEU A 166 -9.21 -22.35 -8.79
CA LEU A 166 -8.64 -23.37 -9.66
C LEU A 166 -9.36 -24.73 -9.56
N LEU A 167 -9.75 -25.13 -8.35
CA LEU A 167 -10.58 -26.31 -8.15
C LEU A 167 -11.93 -26.18 -8.86
N PHE A 168 -12.59 -25.01 -8.74
CA PHE A 168 -13.91 -24.82 -9.35
C PHE A 168 -13.81 -24.74 -10.88
N ILE A 169 -12.75 -24.15 -11.44
CA ILE A 169 -12.46 -24.19 -12.87
C ILE A 169 -12.27 -25.64 -13.33
N LYS A 170 -11.46 -26.45 -12.64
CA LYS A 170 -11.26 -27.85 -13.01
C LYS A 170 -12.56 -28.66 -12.94
N ARG A 171 -13.35 -28.47 -11.88
CA ARG A 171 -14.67 -29.12 -11.76
C ARG A 171 -15.63 -28.72 -12.88
N MET A 172 -15.57 -27.45 -13.29
CA MET A 172 -16.36 -26.96 -14.41
C MET A 172 -15.94 -27.61 -15.73
N PHE A 173 -14.64 -27.79 -15.96
CA PHE A 173 -14.08 -28.53 -17.10
C PHE A 173 -14.44 -30.00 -17.08
N ASP A 174 -14.68 -30.57 -15.92
CA ASP A 174 -15.19 -31.94 -15.73
C ASP A 174 -16.73 -32.01 -15.82
N ASN A 175 -17.38 -31.02 -16.45
CA ASN A 175 -18.83 -30.93 -16.66
C ASN A 175 -19.67 -30.85 -15.37
N LYS A 176 -19.08 -30.39 -14.25
CA LYS A 176 -19.80 -30.10 -13.01
C LYS A 176 -20.33 -28.66 -13.01
N SER A 177 -21.01 -28.29 -11.94
CA SER A 177 -21.62 -26.96 -11.81
C SER A 177 -20.64 -25.80 -11.99
N LYS A 178 -21.05 -24.75 -12.71
CA LYS A 178 -20.33 -23.50 -12.90
C LYS A 178 -20.56 -22.51 -11.75
N ILE A 179 -21.58 -22.76 -10.92
CA ILE A 179 -21.99 -21.85 -9.84
C ILE A 179 -20.86 -21.59 -8.82
N PRO A 180 -20.10 -22.58 -8.33
CA PRO A 180 -19.04 -22.30 -7.36
C PRO A 180 -17.94 -21.38 -7.90
N TYR A 181 -17.56 -21.53 -9.17
CA TYR A 181 -16.62 -20.61 -9.82
C TYR A 181 -17.20 -19.20 -9.93
N TYR A 182 -18.44 -19.08 -10.38
CA TYR A 182 -19.15 -17.81 -10.46
C TYR A 182 -19.19 -17.09 -9.11
N LEU A 183 -19.58 -17.80 -8.04
CA LEU A 183 -19.67 -17.21 -6.69
C LEU A 183 -18.30 -16.76 -6.17
N ALA A 184 -17.26 -17.59 -6.32
CA ALA A 184 -15.92 -17.26 -5.86
C ALA A 184 -15.34 -16.04 -6.61
N LEU A 185 -15.54 -15.99 -7.92
CA LEU A 185 -15.06 -14.87 -8.73
C LEU A 185 -15.88 -13.59 -8.46
N THR A 186 -17.21 -13.70 -8.28
CA THR A 186 -18.07 -12.56 -7.89
C THR A 186 -17.63 -11.97 -6.56
N TYR A 187 -17.41 -12.80 -5.55
CA TYR A 187 -16.93 -12.35 -4.25
C TYR A 187 -15.59 -11.61 -4.37
N LEU A 188 -14.65 -12.17 -5.13
CA LEU A 188 -13.34 -11.57 -5.36
C LEU A 188 -13.45 -10.20 -6.06
N LEU A 189 -14.25 -10.11 -7.13
CA LEU A 189 -14.47 -8.88 -7.90
C LEU A 189 -15.19 -7.78 -7.11
N THR A 190 -16.05 -8.16 -6.16
CA THR A 190 -16.84 -7.20 -5.39
C THR A 190 -16.09 -6.68 -4.16
N VAL A 191 -15.40 -7.56 -3.44
CA VAL A 191 -14.74 -7.23 -2.16
C VAL A 191 -13.28 -6.82 -2.36
N PHE A 192 -12.56 -7.50 -3.26
CA PHE A 192 -11.13 -7.32 -3.51
C PHE A 192 -10.86 -6.90 -4.97
N THR A 193 -11.55 -5.89 -5.46
CA THR A 193 -11.54 -5.49 -6.87
C THR A 193 -10.14 -5.33 -7.44
N TYR A 194 -9.22 -4.64 -6.74
CA TYR A 194 -7.84 -4.47 -7.17
C TYR A 194 -7.09 -5.81 -7.31
N LEU A 195 -7.18 -6.65 -6.27
CA LEU A 195 -6.45 -7.92 -6.25
C LEU A 195 -7.06 -8.96 -7.19
N SER A 196 -8.36 -8.83 -7.51
CA SER A 196 -9.07 -9.70 -8.46
C SER A 196 -8.44 -9.67 -9.85
N PHE A 197 -7.85 -8.54 -10.22
CA PHE A 197 -7.19 -8.38 -11.50
C PHE A 197 -6.05 -9.38 -11.71
N PHE A 198 -5.18 -9.58 -10.70
CA PHE A 198 -4.10 -10.57 -10.79
C PHE A 198 -4.67 -11.98 -11.03
N VAL A 199 -5.78 -12.31 -10.37
CA VAL A 199 -6.44 -13.62 -10.54
C VAL A 199 -7.02 -13.76 -11.94
N ILE A 200 -7.68 -12.72 -12.48
CA ILE A 200 -8.20 -12.77 -13.87
C ILE A 200 -7.08 -12.93 -14.88
N VAL A 201 -6.01 -12.16 -14.74
CA VAL A 201 -4.84 -12.28 -15.62
C VAL A 201 -4.21 -13.67 -15.52
N SER A 202 -4.10 -14.24 -14.31
CA SER A 202 -3.61 -15.60 -14.13
C SER A 202 -4.49 -16.65 -14.79
N ILE A 203 -5.82 -16.46 -14.76
CA ILE A 203 -6.76 -17.35 -15.47
C ILE A 203 -6.53 -17.25 -16.98
N ILE A 204 -6.39 -16.06 -17.53
CA ILE A 204 -6.13 -15.86 -18.95
C ILE A 204 -4.81 -16.54 -19.33
N VAL A 205 -3.73 -16.32 -18.59
CA VAL A 205 -2.40 -16.82 -18.92
C VAL A 205 -2.28 -18.31 -18.58
N PHE A 206 -2.41 -18.72 -17.32
CA PHE A 206 -2.06 -20.08 -16.88
C PHE A 206 -3.16 -21.10 -17.14
N VAL A 207 -4.45 -20.74 -16.97
CA VAL A 207 -5.54 -21.62 -17.38
C VAL A 207 -5.63 -21.68 -18.91
N GLY A 208 -5.31 -20.57 -19.60
CA GLY A 208 -5.14 -20.54 -21.05
C GLY A 208 -4.07 -21.52 -21.52
N LEU A 209 -2.87 -21.49 -20.93
CA LEU A 209 -1.82 -22.47 -21.23
C LEU A 209 -2.27 -23.90 -20.96
N TYR A 210 -2.97 -24.15 -19.85
CA TYR A 210 -3.53 -25.47 -19.55
C TYR A 210 -4.48 -25.94 -20.67
N ILE A 211 -5.43 -25.11 -21.10
CA ILE A 211 -6.38 -25.40 -22.14
C ILE A 211 -5.64 -25.67 -23.48
N PHE A 212 -4.64 -24.86 -23.85
CA PHE A 212 -3.97 -25.00 -25.15
C PHE A 212 -2.97 -26.16 -25.20
N ILE A 213 -2.33 -26.52 -24.09
CA ILE A 213 -1.29 -27.57 -24.07
C ILE A 213 -1.88 -28.93 -23.67
N ILE A 214 -2.76 -28.95 -22.64
CA ILE A 214 -3.23 -30.19 -22.03
C ILE A 214 -4.51 -30.68 -22.68
N GLU A 215 -5.53 -29.81 -22.84
CA GLU A 215 -6.86 -30.25 -23.29
C GLU A 215 -6.92 -30.55 -24.80
N ASP A 216 -7.77 -31.50 -25.19
CA ASP A 216 -7.97 -31.88 -26.58
C ASP A 216 -8.78 -30.82 -27.35
N LYS A 217 -8.54 -30.69 -28.68
CA LYS A 217 -9.12 -29.64 -29.52
C LYS A 217 -10.64 -29.51 -29.41
N ASN A 218 -11.39 -30.60 -29.25
CA ASN A 218 -12.85 -30.54 -29.14
C ASN A 218 -13.29 -29.98 -27.77
N LYS A 219 -12.63 -30.43 -26.70
CA LYS A 219 -12.91 -30.05 -25.35
C LYS A 219 -12.52 -28.56 -25.06
N ARG A 220 -11.46 -28.06 -25.70
CA ARG A 220 -11.02 -26.65 -25.54
C ARG A 220 -12.15 -25.65 -25.73
N LYS A 221 -12.99 -25.84 -26.73
CA LYS A 221 -14.11 -24.92 -27.01
C LYS A 221 -15.17 -24.96 -25.91
N GLU A 222 -15.45 -26.14 -25.38
CA GLU A 222 -16.42 -26.32 -24.28
C GLU A 222 -15.88 -25.71 -22.98
N ASP A 223 -14.59 -25.88 -22.69
CA ASP A 223 -13.94 -25.37 -21.50
C ASP A 223 -13.85 -23.84 -21.54
N ILE A 224 -13.43 -23.27 -22.68
CA ILE A 224 -13.44 -21.80 -22.90
C ILE A 224 -14.84 -21.22 -22.77
N PHE A 225 -15.83 -21.89 -23.35
CA PHE A 225 -17.22 -21.44 -23.24
C PHE A 225 -17.70 -21.47 -21.78
N SER A 226 -17.40 -22.54 -21.07
CA SER A 226 -17.78 -22.70 -19.65
C SER A 226 -17.11 -21.64 -18.77
N LEU A 227 -15.82 -21.38 -19.01
CA LEU A 227 -15.06 -20.31 -18.36
C LEU A 227 -15.67 -18.94 -18.66
N GLY A 228 -15.94 -18.67 -19.94
CA GLY A 228 -16.55 -17.41 -20.37
C GLY A 228 -17.92 -17.14 -19.76
N VAL A 229 -18.79 -18.17 -19.68
CA VAL A 229 -20.12 -18.04 -19.04
C VAL A 229 -20.00 -17.72 -17.55
N GLY A 230 -19.14 -18.44 -16.83
CA GLY A 230 -18.91 -18.18 -15.40
C GLY A 230 -18.32 -16.80 -15.13
N THR A 231 -17.34 -16.42 -15.93
CA THR A 231 -16.71 -15.08 -15.84
C THR A 231 -17.68 -13.95 -16.21
N LEU A 232 -18.45 -14.12 -17.29
CA LEU A 232 -19.48 -13.15 -17.69
C LEU A 232 -20.52 -12.95 -16.59
N GLY A 233 -21.01 -14.04 -15.99
CA GLY A 233 -21.93 -13.94 -14.86
C GLY A 233 -21.34 -13.15 -13.69
N ALA A 234 -20.09 -13.40 -13.34
CA ALA A 234 -19.39 -12.70 -12.27
C ALA A 234 -19.17 -11.21 -12.61
N LEU A 235 -18.76 -10.89 -13.85
CA LEU A 235 -18.58 -9.52 -14.31
C LEU A 235 -19.91 -8.74 -14.33
N VAL A 236 -21.01 -9.36 -14.76
CA VAL A 236 -22.34 -8.73 -14.72
C VAL A 236 -22.75 -8.43 -13.29
N THR A 237 -22.57 -9.39 -12.37
CA THR A 237 -22.89 -9.18 -10.95
C THR A 237 -22.07 -8.05 -10.33
N SER A 238 -20.77 -8.01 -10.59
CA SER A 238 -19.84 -7.06 -9.98
C SER A 238 -19.67 -5.77 -10.80
N SER A 239 -20.41 -5.60 -11.90
CA SER A 239 -20.21 -4.51 -12.87
C SER A 239 -20.27 -3.12 -12.23
N TYR A 240 -21.23 -2.90 -11.35
CA TYR A 240 -21.38 -1.61 -10.67
C TYR A 240 -20.28 -1.38 -9.64
N SER A 241 -19.89 -2.40 -8.89
CA SER A 241 -18.76 -2.31 -7.93
C SER A 241 -17.43 -2.02 -8.66
N ILE A 242 -17.21 -2.65 -9.82
CA ILE A 242 -16.04 -2.38 -10.68
C ILE A 242 -16.09 -0.95 -11.21
N TYR A 243 -17.25 -0.49 -11.69
CA TYR A 243 -17.43 0.87 -12.16
C TYR A 243 -17.19 1.90 -11.06
N ARG A 244 -17.73 1.67 -9.87
CA ARG A 244 -17.53 2.54 -8.71
C ARG A 244 -16.07 2.61 -8.30
N TYR A 245 -15.41 1.46 -8.25
CA TYR A 245 -13.96 1.39 -7.98
C TYR A 245 -13.15 2.17 -9.03
N TYR A 246 -13.50 2.03 -10.31
CA TYR A 246 -12.84 2.77 -11.40
C TYR A 246 -13.05 4.28 -11.26
N GLN A 247 -14.28 4.75 -10.98
CA GLN A 247 -14.54 6.17 -10.74
C GLN A 247 -13.63 6.74 -9.64
N LEU A 248 -13.55 6.04 -8.53
CA LEU A 248 -12.72 6.49 -7.40
C LEU A 248 -11.22 6.50 -7.75
N ILE A 249 -10.70 5.41 -8.33
CA ILE A 249 -9.27 5.31 -8.60
C ILE A 249 -8.81 6.25 -9.72
N SER A 250 -9.68 6.57 -10.68
CA SER A 250 -9.33 7.41 -11.83
C SER A 250 -8.99 8.85 -11.45
N THR A 251 -9.45 9.33 -10.31
CA THR A 251 -9.17 10.68 -9.78
C THR A 251 -7.99 10.68 -8.81
N THR A 252 -7.51 9.52 -8.38
CA THR A 252 -6.45 9.43 -7.38
C THR A 252 -5.08 9.83 -7.95
N ALA A 253 -4.24 10.37 -7.09
CA ALA A 253 -2.82 10.61 -7.38
C ALA A 253 -2.11 9.36 -7.90
N ARG A 254 -2.51 8.19 -7.43
CA ARG A 254 -1.98 6.90 -7.85
C ARG A 254 -2.27 6.57 -9.31
N PHE A 255 -3.42 6.96 -9.83
CA PHE A 255 -3.78 6.75 -11.23
C PHE A 255 -2.98 7.67 -12.15
N GLY A 256 -2.77 8.92 -11.75
CA GLY A 256 -1.87 9.86 -12.43
C GLY A 256 -0.44 9.32 -12.55
N PHE A 257 0.07 8.74 -11.47
CA PHE A 257 1.38 8.07 -11.45
C PHE A 257 1.48 6.92 -12.46
N THR A 258 0.47 6.06 -12.52
CA THR A 258 0.42 4.96 -13.51
C THR A 258 0.40 5.50 -14.94
N LYS A 259 -0.34 6.59 -15.19
CA LYS A 259 -0.41 7.26 -16.50
C LYS A 259 0.92 7.87 -16.90
N SER A 260 1.66 8.46 -15.96
CA SER A 260 2.97 9.07 -16.22
C SER A 260 4.03 8.04 -16.63
N ILE A 261 4.02 6.84 -16.03
CA ILE A 261 4.92 5.75 -16.41
C ILE A 261 4.73 5.36 -17.89
N PHE A 262 3.48 5.31 -18.36
CA PHE A 262 3.19 5.01 -19.76
C PHE A 262 3.49 6.16 -20.72
N ASN A 263 3.42 7.40 -20.25
CA ASN A 263 3.60 8.61 -21.08
C ASN A 263 5.03 9.18 -21.05
N ASN A 264 5.99 8.56 -20.36
CA ASN A 264 7.36 9.07 -20.16
C ASN A 264 7.44 10.46 -19.47
N GLU A 265 6.40 10.92 -18.82
CA GLU A 265 6.42 12.15 -18.06
C GLU A 265 7.17 11.91 -16.73
N ALA A 266 8.50 11.98 -16.79
CA ALA A 266 9.40 11.74 -15.65
C ALA A 266 9.22 12.76 -14.50
N GLU A 267 8.56 13.89 -14.75
CA GLU A 267 8.43 14.98 -13.78
C GLU A 267 7.57 14.63 -12.55
N VAL A 268 6.59 13.75 -12.70
CA VAL A 268 5.73 13.34 -11.56
C VAL A 268 6.47 12.44 -10.58
N LEU A 269 7.56 11.84 -11.01
CA LEU A 269 8.41 10.97 -10.18
C LEU A 269 9.37 11.76 -9.29
N ASN A 270 9.46 13.05 -9.47
CA ASN A 270 10.40 13.90 -8.76
C ASN A 270 10.06 14.25 -7.32
N ALA A 271 8.89 13.88 -6.85
CA ALA A 271 8.50 14.11 -5.44
C ALA A 271 8.94 12.95 -4.54
N GLY A 272 10.20 12.73 -4.36
CA GLY A 272 10.69 11.68 -3.46
C GLY A 272 11.82 10.81 -4.02
N GLN A 273 12.85 11.38 -4.47
CA GLN A 273 13.45 11.14 -5.74
C GLN A 273 14.74 10.40 -5.81
N GLU A 274 15.44 10.16 -4.79
CA GLU A 274 16.67 9.36 -4.91
C GLU A 274 16.43 7.85 -5.01
N SER A 275 15.21 7.38 -4.73
CA SER A 275 14.87 5.96 -4.89
C SER A 275 14.17 5.60 -6.18
N PHE A 276 13.88 6.58 -7.02
CA PHE A 276 13.16 6.39 -8.28
C PHE A 276 14.01 6.68 -9.54
N GLU A 277 15.29 6.53 -9.48
CA GLU A 277 16.11 6.27 -10.69
C GLU A 277 15.69 4.96 -11.39
N PHE A 278 14.42 4.56 -11.19
CA PHE A 278 13.85 3.31 -11.64
C PHE A 278 13.38 3.33 -13.09
N ILE A 279 13.08 4.48 -13.66
CA ILE A 279 12.53 4.53 -15.02
C ILE A 279 13.56 4.10 -16.08
N PRO A 280 14.84 4.48 -16.00
CA PRO A 280 15.85 3.89 -16.85
C PRO A 280 16.16 2.44 -16.52
N ASP A 281 15.91 1.99 -15.28
CA ASP A 281 16.28 0.66 -14.81
C ASP A 281 15.31 -0.44 -15.20
N TYR A 282 14.03 -0.14 -15.44
CA TYR A 282 13.08 -1.17 -15.91
C TYR A 282 13.38 -1.65 -17.34
N LEU A 283 14.15 -0.88 -18.11
CA LEU A 283 14.64 -1.25 -19.42
C LEU A 283 15.99 -1.98 -19.38
N LYS A 284 16.69 -2.00 -18.23
CA LYS A 284 17.97 -2.68 -18.08
C LYS A 284 17.78 -4.19 -17.98
N LEU A 285 18.45 -4.95 -18.84
CA LEU A 285 18.68 -6.38 -18.65
C LEU A 285 19.73 -6.56 -17.56
N GLY A 286 19.31 -7.13 -16.44
CA GLY A 286 20.20 -7.50 -15.34
C GLY A 286 19.37 -8.04 -14.17
N PRO A 287 19.97 -8.83 -13.29
CA PRO A 287 19.26 -9.34 -12.12
C PRO A 287 18.99 -8.18 -11.17
N GLN A 288 17.87 -7.54 -11.34
CA GLN A 288 17.24 -6.68 -10.32
C GLN A 288 16.62 -7.56 -9.21
N VAL A 289 17.39 -8.55 -8.80
CA VAL A 289 16.98 -9.55 -7.85
C VAL A 289 17.22 -8.97 -6.47
N ASN A 290 16.18 -8.41 -5.88
CA ASN A 290 16.19 -8.14 -4.46
C ASN A 290 15.80 -9.41 -3.68
N ILE A 291 16.06 -9.41 -2.39
CA ILE A 291 15.80 -10.56 -1.53
C ILE A 291 14.32 -10.93 -1.49
N VAL A 292 13.42 -9.95 -1.54
CA VAL A 292 11.97 -10.14 -1.52
C VAL A 292 11.52 -10.97 -2.71
N LYS A 293 12.04 -10.69 -3.91
CA LYS A 293 11.73 -11.50 -5.11
C LYS A 293 12.22 -12.94 -4.99
N LEU A 294 13.38 -13.15 -4.36
CA LEU A 294 13.90 -14.51 -4.12
C LEU A 294 13.07 -15.26 -3.08
N MET A 295 12.58 -14.57 -2.07
CA MET A 295 11.71 -15.17 -1.06
C MET A 295 10.43 -15.77 -1.65
N MET A 296 9.91 -15.24 -2.77
CA MET A 296 8.72 -15.79 -3.43
C MET A 296 8.89 -17.25 -3.88
N TYR A 297 10.13 -17.70 -4.08
CA TYR A 297 10.44 -19.10 -4.47
C TYR A 297 10.73 -20.02 -3.29
N PHE A 298 10.68 -19.50 -2.08
CA PHE A 298 10.89 -20.30 -0.88
C PHE A 298 9.83 -21.40 -0.76
N GLY A 299 10.29 -22.63 -0.50
CA GLY A 299 9.45 -23.84 -0.47
C GLY A 299 9.21 -24.50 -1.82
N MET A 300 9.80 -23.94 -2.91
CA MET A 300 9.61 -24.45 -4.27
C MET A 300 10.72 -25.42 -4.72
N GLU A 301 11.71 -25.69 -3.89
CA GLU A 301 12.84 -26.58 -4.22
C GLU A 301 12.37 -27.98 -4.60
N LEU A 302 11.38 -28.49 -3.87
CA LEU A 302 10.77 -29.79 -4.17
C LEU A 302 10.00 -29.75 -5.50
N ALA A 303 9.36 -28.62 -5.82
CA ALA A 303 8.66 -28.46 -7.10
C ALA A 303 9.64 -28.50 -8.28
N VAL A 304 10.77 -27.83 -8.16
CA VAL A 304 11.83 -27.84 -9.18
C VAL A 304 12.38 -29.28 -9.38
N ALA A 305 12.61 -30.00 -8.28
CA ALA A 305 13.02 -31.40 -8.36
C ALA A 305 11.98 -32.28 -9.06
N CYS A 306 10.68 -32.11 -8.72
CA CYS A 306 9.60 -32.81 -9.41
C CYS A 306 9.53 -32.46 -10.91
N LEU A 307 9.75 -31.18 -11.27
CA LEU A 307 9.77 -30.73 -12.66
C LEU A 307 10.87 -31.45 -13.47
N ILE A 308 12.08 -31.46 -12.93
CA ILE A 308 13.23 -32.15 -13.57
C ILE A 308 12.91 -33.63 -13.76
N LEU A 309 12.34 -34.29 -12.77
CA LEU A 309 11.94 -35.69 -12.86
C LEU A 309 10.85 -35.92 -13.91
N ILE A 310 9.86 -35.02 -14.00
CA ILE A 310 8.83 -35.08 -15.04
C ILE A 310 9.45 -34.92 -16.45
N ILE A 311 10.36 -33.96 -16.62
CA ILE A 311 11.05 -33.71 -17.90
C ILE A 311 11.86 -34.94 -18.32
N ILE A 312 12.65 -35.53 -17.42
CA ILE A 312 13.44 -36.72 -17.69
C ILE A 312 12.52 -37.90 -18.14
N ARG A 313 11.40 -38.10 -17.47
CA ARG A 313 10.43 -39.12 -17.86
C ARG A 313 9.69 -38.81 -19.15
N ALA A 314 9.39 -37.56 -19.42
CA ALA A 314 8.73 -37.10 -20.64
C ALA A 314 9.54 -37.42 -21.94
N ILE A 315 10.86 -37.58 -21.81
CA ILE A 315 11.71 -38.02 -22.90
C ILE A 315 11.24 -39.43 -23.41
N ARG A 316 10.89 -40.30 -22.47
CA ARG A 316 10.49 -41.69 -22.75
C ARG A 316 8.96 -41.85 -22.86
N GLU A 317 8.18 -41.12 -22.08
CA GLU A 317 6.74 -41.24 -21.96
C GLU A 317 6.00 -40.08 -22.65
N LYS A 318 5.51 -40.31 -23.89
CA LYS A 318 4.82 -39.29 -24.71
C LYS A 318 3.68 -38.54 -23.97
N PRO A 319 2.81 -39.20 -23.15
CA PRO A 319 1.72 -38.49 -22.46
C PRO A 319 2.21 -37.44 -21.48
N LEU A 320 3.38 -37.63 -20.87
CA LEU A 320 3.95 -36.68 -19.92
C LEU A 320 4.51 -35.43 -20.59
N ARG A 321 4.77 -35.43 -21.90
CA ARG A 321 5.33 -34.26 -22.62
C ARG A 321 4.45 -33.04 -22.52
N LYS A 322 3.12 -33.20 -22.63
CA LYS A 322 2.19 -32.08 -22.48
C LYS A 322 2.31 -31.43 -21.09
N TYR A 323 2.35 -32.22 -20.02
CA TYR A 323 2.47 -31.72 -18.64
C TYR A 323 3.85 -31.12 -18.38
N ALA A 324 4.91 -31.76 -18.88
CA ALA A 324 6.26 -31.19 -18.78
C ALA A 324 6.32 -29.80 -19.43
N SER A 325 5.79 -29.68 -20.67
CA SER A 325 5.74 -28.39 -21.38
C SER A 325 4.91 -27.34 -20.64
N PHE A 326 3.73 -27.73 -20.17
CA PHE A 326 2.85 -26.79 -19.40
C PHE A 326 3.55 -26.24 -18.16
N PHE A 327 4.08 -27.10 -17.31
CA PHE A 327 4.75 -26.67 -16.09
C PHE A 327 6.02 -25.87 -16.38
N THR A 328 6.84 -26.32 -17.36
CA THR A 328 8.07 -25.59 -17.73
C THR A 328 7.76 -24.17 -18.23
N ILE A 329 6.82 -24.04 -19.17
CA ILE A 329 6.46 -22.72 -19.71
C ILE A 329 5.87 -21.84 -18.60
N SER A 330 4.99 -22.37 -17.76
CA SER A 330 4.39 -21.61 -16.66
C SER A 330 5.44 -21.14 -15.65
N PHE A 331 6.41 -21.99 -15.29
CA PHE A 331 7.52 -21.58 -14.41
C PHE A 331 8.41 -20.53 -15.06
N LEU A 332 8.76 -20.68 -16.33
CA LEU A 332 9.57 -19.71 -17.06
C LEU A 332 8.90 -18.32 -17.09
N LEU A 333 7.58 -18.28 -17.34
CA LEU A 333 6.83 -17.01 -17.32
C LEU A 333 6.86 -16.35 -15.94
N LEU A 334 6.69 -17.12 -14.87
CA LEU A 334 6.76 -16.57 -13.51
C LEU A 334 8.18 -16.12 -13.14
N ILE A 335 9.21 -16.88 -13.58
CA ILE A 335 10.61 -16.53 -13.34
C ILE A 335 11.01 -15.24 -14.09
N CYS A 336 10.44 -14.98 -15.28
CA CYS A 336 10.71 -13.74 -16.02
C CYS A 336 10.46 -12.48 -15.19
N GLN A 337 9.48 -12.45 -14.30
CA GLN A 337 9.20 -11.31 -13.40
C GLN A 337 10.37 -11.01 -12.46
N THR A 338 11.14 -12.02 -12.06
CA THR A 338 12.27 -11.86 -11.15
C THR A 338 13.43 -11.16 -11.81
N PHE A 339 13.67 -11.46 -13.10
CA PHE A 339 14.85 -10.99 -13.83
C PHE A 339 14.58 -9.80 -14.75
N ILE A 340 13.31 -9.58 -15.12
CA ILE A 340 12.91 -8.51 -16.03
C ILE A 340 11.93 -7.62 -15.28
N LEU A 341 12.41 -6.48 -14.81
CA LEU A 341 11.62 -5.53 -14.03
C LEU A 341 10.36 -5.08 -14.77
N GLY A 342 10.47 -4.82 -16.08
CA GLY A 342 9.33 -4.44 -16.91
C GLY A 342 8.20 -5.47 -16.88
N VAL A 343 8.50 -6.78 -16.83
CA VAL A 343 7.48 -7.83 -16.70
C VAL A 343 6.75 -7.72 -15.36
N ASP A 344 7.48 -7.49 -14.26
CA ASP A 344 6.88 -7.31 -12.93
C ASP A 344 6.01 -6.04 -12.89
N MET A 345 6.50 -4.93 -13.43
CA MET A 345 5.76 -3.66 -13.52
C MET A 345 4.45 -3.79 -14.32
N PHE A 346 4.47 -4.49 -15.45
CA PHE A 346 3.26 -4.68 -16.26
C PHE A 346 2.22 -5.57 -15.57
N TRP A 347 2.66 -6.54 -14.77
CA TRP A 347 1.74 -7.28 -13.89
C TRP A 347 1.03 -6.37 -12.88
N HIS A 348 1.66 -5.26 -12.48
CA HIS A 348 1.13 -4.29 -11.51
C HIS A 348 0.48 -3.07 -12.18
N PHE A 349 0.24 -3.07 -13.49
CA PHE A 349 -0.23 -1.90 -14.26
C PHE A 349 0.64 -0.65 -14.10
N GLY A 350 1.94 -0.83 -13.99
CA GLY A 350 2.89 0.26 -13.78
C GLY A 350 2.91 0.82 -12.35
N SER A 351 1.96 0.48 -11.50
CA SER A 351 1.95 0.92 -10.09
C SER A 351 2.86 0.06 -9.22
N TYR A 352 4.15 0.16 -9.44
CA TYR A 352 5.16 -0.61 -8.73
C TYR A 352 5.81 0.22 -7.63
N VAL A 353 5.23 0.22 -6.44
CA VAL A 353 5.82 0.89 -5.28
C VAL A 353 5.83 -0.10 -4.11
N MET A 354 6.99 -0.29 -3.49
CA MET A 354 7.26 -1.00 -2.24
C MET A 354 7.06 -2.53 -2.22
N PHE A 355 6.13 -3.12 -2.97
CA PHE A 355 5.80 -4.54 -2.87
C PHE A 355 5.96 -5.24 -4.22
N PRO A 356 7.14 -5.80 -4.55
CA PRO A 356 7.35 -6.54 -5.79
C PRO A 356 6.59 -7.87 -5.81
N MET A 357 6.28 -8.36 -7.00
CA MET A 357 5.67 -9.68 -7.21
C MET A 357 4.41 -9.94 -6.35
N ARG A 358 3.45 -9.00 -6.34
CA ARG A 358 2.16 -9.15 -5.62
C ARG A 358 1.35 -10.38 -6.04
N ASN A 359 1.68 -10.97 -7.16
CA ASN A 359 1.13 -12.23 -7.67
C ASN A 359 2.01 -13.46 -7.31
N GLY A 360 3.01 -13.32 -6.45
CA GLY A 360 3.97 -14.39 -6.10
C GLY A 360 3.33 -15.64 -5.50
N TYR A 361 2.15 -15.55 -4.89
CA TYR A 361 1.37 -16.72 -4.45
C TYR A 361 1.04 -17.70 -5.59
N MET A 362 1.09 -17.25 -6.84
CA MET A 362 0.90 -18.11 -8.01
C MET A 362 2.08 -19.06 -8.23
N ILE A 363 3.28 -18.62 -7.85
CA ILE A 363 4.49 -19.47 -7.87
C ILE A 363 4.31 -20.63 -6.90
N ALA A 364 3.88 -20.31 -5.68
CA ALA A 364 3.60 -21.31 -4.65
C ALA A 364 2.51 -22.30 -5.10
N MET A 365 1.42 -21.78 -5.69
CA MET A 365 0.33 -22.63 -6.18
C MET A 365 0.78 -23.53 -7.33
N LEU A 366 1.51 -23.00 -8.29
CA LEU A 366 2.04 -23.78 -9.41
C LEU A 366 2.98 -24.89 -8.91
N GLY A 367 3.87 -24.55 -7.95
CA GLY A 367 4.75 -25.54 -7.33
C GLY A 367 3.99 -26.65 -6.60
N CYS A 368 2.98 -26.29 -5.81
CA CYS A 368 2.13 -27.27 -5.11
C CYS A 368 1.31 -28.16 -6.05
N LEU A 369 0.80 -27.60 -7.17
CA LEU A 369 0.14 -28.37 -8.22
C LEU A 369 1.10 -29.37 -8.87
N LEU A 370 2.33 -28.96 -9.13
CA LEU A 370 3.36 -29.80 -9.74
C LEU A 370 3.77 -30.95 -8.81
N ILE A 371 4.04 -30.65 -7.53
CA ILE A 371 4.33 -31.67 -6.50
C ILE A 371 3.16 -32.66 -6.40
N SER A 372 1.94 -32.13 -6.30
CA SER A 372 0.73 -32.95 -6.20
C SER A 372 0.53 -33.82 -7.43
N TYR A 373 0.74 -33.28 -8.64
CA TYR A 373 0.67 -34.02 -9.89
C TYR A 373 1.68 -35.17 -9.93
N TYR A 374 2.92 -34.91 -9.52
CA TYR A 374 3.98 -35.92 -9.51
C TYR A 374 3.62 -37.10 -8.60
N TYR A 375 3.29 -36.81 -7.33
CA TYR A 375 2.97 -37.86 -6.34
C TYR A 375 1.62 -38.53 -6.56
N ASN A 376 0.67 -37.88 -7.21
CA ASN A 376 -0.64 -38.45 -7.55
C ASN A 376 -0.58 -39.43 -8.78
N ASN A 377 0.20 -39.09 -9.78
CA ASN A 377 0.15 -39.79 -11.11
C ASN A 377 1.38 -40.61 -11.42
N ILE A 378 2.54 -40.18 -10.94
CA ILE A 378 3.83 -40.76 -11.33
C ILE A 378 4.32 -41.76 -10.28
N ASP A 379 4.36 -41.34 -9.02
CA ASP A 379 4.87 -42.20 -7.94
C ASP A 379 3.90 -43.35 -7.59
N CYS A 380 2.59 -43.22 -7.88
CA CYS A 380 1.59 -44.24 -7.60
C CYS A 380 1.48 -45.35 -8.67
N LYS A 381 1.88 -45.09 -9.91
CA LYS A 381 1.68 -46.04 -11.03
C LYS A 381 2.77 -47.09 -11.15
N ASP A 382 3.96 -46.75 -10.75
CA ASP A 382 5.10 -47.60 -10.94
C ASP A 382 5.79 -47.90 -9.62
N GLY A 383 5.78 -49.16 -9.22
CA GLY A 383 6.79 -49.74 -8.34
C GLY A 383 8.20 -49.69 -8.98
N ILE A 384 8.41 -48.82 -9.98
CA ILE A 384 9.73 -48.56 -10.53
C ILE A 384 10.49 -47.77 -9.45
N ARG A 385 11.30 -48.49 -8.72
CA ARG A 385 12.50 -47.93 -8.12
C ARG A 385 13.27 -47.24 -9.25
N ILE A 386 12.98 -45.93 -9.48
CA ILE A 386 13.99 -45.05 -10.08
C ILE A 386 15.20 -45.34 -9.23
N LYS A 387 16.23 -45.93 -9.84
CA LYS A 387 17.45 -46.25 -9.14
C LYS A 387 17.75 -45.02 -8.27
N ASN A 388 17.57 -45.23 -6.99
CA ASN A 388 17.45 -44.19 -5.94
C ASN A 388 18.53 -43.08 -6.04
N ASN A 389 19.58 -43.35 -6.79
CA ASN A 389 20.74 -42.46 -6.94
C ASN A 389 20.47 -41.21 -7.82
N ILE A 390 19.65 -41.31 -8.89
CA ILE A 390 19.41 -40.15 -9.76
C ILE A 390 18.54 -39.09 -9.04
N ALA A 391 17.48 -39.53 -8.38
CA ALA A 391 16.64 -38.60 -7.60
C ALA A 391 17.40 -37.95 -6.43
N LYS A 392 18.33 -38.71 -5.83
CA LYS A 392 19.21 -38.22 -4.73
C LYS A 392 20.25 -37.24 -5.25
N ILE A 393 20.85 -37.49 -6.37
CA ILE A 393 21.83 -36.62 -7.03
C ILE A 393 21.12 -35.37 -7.53
N THR A 394 19.93 -35.48 -8.14
CA THR A 394 19.16 -34.34 -8.63
C THR A 394 18.71 -33.44 -7.47
N PHE A 395 18.23 -34.01 -6.36
CA PHE A 395 17.89 -33.24 -5.16
C PHE A 395 19.10 -32.52 -4.57
N ALA A 396 20.23 -33.20 -4.44
CA ALA A 396 21.47 -32.61 -3.97
C ALA A 396 21.97 -31.51 -4.91
N LEU A 397 21.94 -31.73 -6.23
CA LEU A 397 22.35 -30.73 -7.23
C LEU A 397 21.44 -29.52 -7.23
N VAL A 398 20.11 -29.69 -7.12
CA VAL A 398 19.14 -28.57 -7.04
C VAL A 398 19.34 -27.77 -5.75
N THR A 399 19.56 -28.44 -4.62
CA THR A 399 19.85 -27.78 -3.34
C THR A 399 21.18 -27.05 -3.40
N CYS A 400 22.24 -27.63 -3.95
CA CYS A 400 23.52 -26.98 -4.19
C CYS A 400 23.40 -25.81 -5.16
N PHE A 401 22.67 -25.97 -6.27
CA PHE A 401 22.50 -24.93 -7.27
C PHE A 401 21.67 -23.74 -6.73
N ALA A 402 20.58 -24.01 -6.01
CA ALA A 402 19.84 -22.99 -5.32
C ALA A 402 20.70 -22.26 -4.28
N SER A 403 21.47 -22.99 -3.50
CA SER A 403 22.41 -22.42 -2.53
C SER A 403 23.48 -21.56 -3.21
N VAL A 404 24.02 -21.97 -4.34
CA VAL A 404 25.03 -21.22 -5.11
C VAL A 404 24.43 -19.94 -5.71
N ILE A 405 23.23 -20.00 -6.31
CA ILE A 405 22.55 -18.82 -6.88
C ILE A 405 22.28 -17.78 -5.80
N LEU A 406 22.00 -18.22 -4.59
CA LEU A 406 21.71 -17.34 -3.45
C LEU A 406 22.98 -16.81 -2.74
N ILE A 407 24.07 -17.54 -2.77
CA ILE A 407 25.36 -17.18 -2.13
C ILE A 407 26.24 -16.29 -3.04
N VAL A 408 26.29 -16.56 -4.34
CA VAL A 408 27.23 -15.89 -5.28
C VAL A 408 27.04 -14.36 -5.35
N PRO A 409 25.85 -13.79 -5.43
CA PRO A 409 25.68 -12.34 -5.43
C PRO A 409 26.21 -11.67 -4.14
N ARG A 410 26.23 -12.40 -3.03
CA ARG A 410 26.59 -11.88 -1.71
C ARG A 410 28.06 -12.05 -1.36
N ILE A 411 28.71 -13.02 -1.91
CA ILE A 411 30.18 -13.06 -1.86
C ILE A 411 30.73 -11.79 -2.52
N LYS A 412 30.12 -11.31 -3.61
CA LYS A 412 30.50 -10.05 -4.27
C LYS A 412 30.25 -8.81 -3.37
N VAL A 413 29.17 -8.78 -2.62
CA VAL A 413 28.86 -7.72 -1.64
C VAL A 413 29.83 -7.81 -0.48
N PHE A 414 30.09 -9.01 0.05
CA PHE A 414 31.04 -9.24 1.14
C PHE A 414 32.48 -8.82 0.78
N TYR A 415 32.92 -9.10 -0.43
CA TYR A 415 34.26 -8.67 -0.91
C TYR A 415 34.37 -7.15 -1.09
N LYS A 416 33.27 -6.47 -1.41
CA LYS A 416 33.22 -5.00 -1.52
C LYS A 416 33.18 -4.28 -0.17
N MET A 417 32.79 -4.97 0.91
CA MET A 417 32.61 -4.39 2.24
C MET A 417 33.83 -4.52 3.16
N ILE A 418 34.77 -5.40 2.83
CA ILE A 418 35.99 -5.59 3.64
C ILE A 418 36.80 -4.30 3.87
N PRO A 419 36.83 -3.30 2.95
CA PRO A 419 37.55 -2.04 3.17
C PRO A 419 36.75 -0.95 3.90
N ALA A 420 35.46 -1.04 4.04
CA ALA A 420 34.64 -0.01 4.68
C ALA A 420 34.41 -0.37 6.16
N GLY A 421 34.94 0.43 7.04
CA GLY A 421 35.06 0.25 8.48
C GLY A 421 33.95 -0.48 9.27
N PHE A 422 34.27 -0.85 10.48
CA PHE A 422 33.57 -1.79 11.37
C PHE A 422 32.11 -1.43 11.72
N ASP A 423 31.66 -0.18 11.53
CA ASP A 423 30.30 0.29 11.92
C ASP A 423 29.20 -0.07 10.91
N VAL A 424 29.55 -0.24 9.63
CA VAL A 424 28.64 -0.77 8.60
C VAL A 424 28.43 -2.27 8.80
N LEU A 425 29.39 -2.97 9.40
CA LEU A 425 29.33 -4.41 9.67
C LEU A 425 28.24 -4.81 10.66
N THR A 426 27.79 -3.96 11.57
CA THR A 426 26.78 -4.32 12.58
C THR A 426 25.37 -4.40 12.02
N GLN A 427 24.98 -3.52 11.12
CA GLN A 427 23.68 -3.59 10.45
C GLN A 427 23.62 -4.70 9.39
N GLU A 428 24.69 -4.86 8.64
CA GLU A 428 24.76 -5.92 7.62
C GLU A 428 25.06 -7.29 8.20
N PHE A 429 25.65 -7.39 9.39
CA PHE A 429 25.83 -8.66 10.10
C PHE A 429 24.50 -9.21 10.62
N THR A 430 23.52 -8.35 10.95
CA THR A 430 22.13 -8.76 11.22
C THR A 430 21.45 -9.27 9.96
N LEU A 431 21.65 -8.63 8.81
CA LEU A 431 21.15 -9.09 7.53
C LEU A 431 21.81 -10.41 7.10
N LEU A 432 23.12 -10.55 7.26
CA LEU A 432 23.88 -11.77 7.00
C LEU A 432 23.46 -12.91 7.95
N LYS A 433 23.22 -12.61 9.23
CA LYS A 433 22.69 -13.57 10.22
C LYS A 433 21.28 -14.04 9.81
N SER A 434 20.43 -13.13 9.41
CA SER A 434 19.07 -13.46 8.96
C SER A 434 19.06 -14.32 7.71
N MET A 435 20.16 -14.41 6.97
CA MET A 435 20.32 -15.20 5.76
C MET A 435 21.14 -16.46 5.91
N ILE A 436 22.18 -16.45 6.76
CA ILE A 436 22.95 -17.68 7.05
C ILE A 436 22.05 -18.71 7.76
N TYR A 437 21.15 -18.27 8.60
CA TYR A 437 20.20 -19.14 9.29
C TYR A 437 19.30 -19.95 8.32
N PRO A 438 18.60 -19.32 7.38
CA PRO A 438 17.78 -20.06 6.40
C PRO A 438 18.63 -20.98 5.51
N PHE A 439 19.83 -20.56 5.13
CA PHE A 439 20.71 -21.37 4.25
C PHE A 439 21.35 -22.55 4.94
N SER A 440 21.86 -22.36 6.16
CA SER A 440 22.38 -23.47 6.96
C SER A 440 21.26 -24.46 7.26
N THR A 441 20.04 -23.96 7.47
CA THR A 441 18.85 -24.77 7.71
C THR A 441 18.45 -25.53 6.45
N LEU A 442 18.39 -24.88 5.28
CA LEU A 442 18.15 -25.52 3.97
C LEU A 442 19.17 -26.61 3.68
N PHE A 443 20.44 -26.32 3.86
CA PHE A 443 21.52 -27.29 3.64
C PHE A 443 21.43 -28.46 4.64
N LEU A 444 21.22 -28.16 5.92
CA LEU A 444 21.08 -29.17 6.96
C LEU A 444 19.85 -30.07 6.70
N PHE A 445 18.71 -29.50 6.36
CA PHE A 445 17.50 -30.27 6.04
C PHE A 445 17.60 -31.03 4.74
N GLY A 446 18.30 -30.49 3.73
CA GLY A 446 18.64 -31.22 2.50
C GLY A 446 19.50 -32.46 2.82
N VAL A 447 20.50 -32.31 3.66
CA VAL A 447 21.38 -33.40 4.10
C VAL A 447 20.64 -34.40 5.01
N ILE A 448 19.87 -33.92 5.99
CA ILE A 448 19.06 -34.76 6.86
C ILE A 448 17.96 -35.50 6.07
N GLY A 449 17.28 -34.81 5.16
CA GLY A 449 16.30 -35.41 4.26
C GLY A 449 16.93 -36.50 3.39
N PHE A 450 18.16 -36.27 2.89
CA PHE A 450 18.92 -37.26 2.15
C PHE A 450 19.26 -38.49 2.99
N ILE A 451 19.74 -38.29 4.22
CA ILE A 451 20.09 -39.35 5.17
C ILE A 451 18.84 -40.17 5.54
N ILE A 452 17.72 -39.50 5.83
CA ILE A 452 16.46 -40.13 6.21
C ILE A 452 15.88 -40.95 5.04
N LEU A 453 15.87 -40.39 3.83
CA LEU A 453 15.42 -41.11 2.62
C LEU A 453 16.31 -42.33 2.32
N LYS A 454 17.56 -42.32 2.78
CA LYS A 454 18.50 -43.44 2.59
C LYS A 454 18.41 -44.49 3.71
N ALA A 455 18.09 -44.08 4.93
CA ALA A 455 18.16 -44.94 6.14
C ALA A 455 16.83 -45.63 6.48
N ILE A 456 15.69 -45.15 5.99
CA ILE A 456 14.36 -45.64 6.39
C ILE A 456 13.74 -46.48 5.30
N ASP A 457 13.67 -47.79 5.48
CA ASP A 457 13.01 -48.74 4.56
C ASP A 457 11.49 -48.75 4.75
N ASN A 458 11.00 -48.44 5.93
CA ASN A 458 9.57 -48.46 6.22
C ASN A 458 8.86 -47.25 5.62
N LYS A 459 7.92 -47.51 4.67
CA LYS A 459 7.17 -46.49 3.95
C LYS A 459 6.42 -45.49 4.86
N HIS A 460 5.84 -45.97 5.95
CA HIS A 460 5.07 -45.13 6.87
C HIS A 460 5.99 -44.22 7.71
N ILE A 461 7.07 -44.77 8.22
CA ILE A 461 8.06 -44.00 9.00
C ILE A 461 8.73 -42.95 8.10
N ARG A 462 9.06 -43.32 6.86
CA ARG A 462 9.62 -42.39 5.85
C ARG A 462 8.65 -41.24 5.56
N SER A 463 7.35 -41.51 5.38
CA SER A 463 6.33 -40.47 5.18
C SER A 463 6.19 -39.55 6.37
N LEU A 464 6.18 -40.08 7.59
CA LEU A 464 6.12 -39.29 8.82
C LEU A 464 7.36 -38.42 8.99
N ALA A 465 8.54 -38.97 8.77
CA ALA A 465 9.80 -38.25 8.82
C ALA A 465 9.86 -37.12 7.78
N THR A 466 9.39 -37.38 6.55
CA THR A 466 9.32 -36.34 5.50
C THR A 466 8.38 -35.21 5.93
N LEU A 467 7.21 -35.54 6.47
CA LEU A 467 6.26 -34.52 6.96
C LEU A 467 6.86 -33.72 8.12
N THR A 468 7.51 -34.38 9.08
CA THR A 468 8.16 -33.73 10.22
C THR A 468 9.27 -32.77 9.73
N ILE A 469 10.12 -33.20 8.80
CA ILE A 469 11.18 -32.36 8.22
C ILE A 469 10.60 -31.14 7.53
N LEU A 470 9.59 -31.33 6.67
CA LEU A 470 8.94 -30.22 5.98
C LEU A 470 8.28 -29.27 6.96
N THR A 471 7.60 -29.78 7.98
CA THR A 471 6.99 -28.97 9.03
C THR A 471 8.05 -28.16 9.76
N VAL A 472 9.15 -28.77 10.20
CA VAL A 472 10.24 -28.09 10.89
C VAL A 472 10.90 -27.06 9.97
N TYR A 473 11.12 -27.36 8.69
CA TYR A 473 11.70 -26.45 7.70
C TYR A 473 10.85 -25.20 7.53
N PHE A 474 9.56 -25.34 7.21
CA PHE A 474 8.65 -24.19 7.04
C PHE A 474 8.49 -23.43 8.34
N SER A 475 8.50 -24.12 9.43
CA SER A 475 8.42 -23.62 10.77
C SER A 475 9.59 -22.69 11.12
N THR A 476 10.80 -23.13 10.82
CA THR A 476 12.00 -22.36 11.12
C THR A 476 12.03 -21.03 10.34
N MET A 477 11.60 -21.08 9.07
CA MET A 477 11.54 -19.88 8.24
C MET A 477 10.42 -18.93 8.69
N SER A 478 9.25 -19.48 9.01
CA SER A 478 8.16 -18.67 9.58
C SER A 478 8.58 -18.05 10.90
N PHE A 479 9.32 -18.79 11.74
CA PHE A 479 9.87 -18.26 12.98
C PHE A 479 10.88 -17.14 12.74
N ALA A 480 11.75 -17.27 11.74
CA ALA A 480 12.73 -16.24 11.42
C ALA A 480 12.08 -14.95 10.92
N LEU A 481 11.04 -15.05 10.07
CA LEU A 481 10.45 -13.91 9.37
C LEU A 481 9.26 -13.29 10.11
N ILE A 482 8.27 -14.07 10.51
CA ILE A 482 7.08 -13.56 11.22
C ILE A 482 7.44 -12.89 12.55
N GLY A 483 8.57 -13.16 13.09
CA GLY A 483 8.93 -12.53 14.31
C GLY A 483 10.09 -11.54 14.22
N ASN A 484 10.69 -11.37 13.04
CA ASN A 484 11.55 -10.22 12.79
C ASN A 484 10.73 -8.95 12.55
N ALA A 485 9.41 -9.09 12.38
CA ALA A 485 8.58 -7.94 12.21
C ALA A 485 8.87 -6.94 13.32
N GLU A 486 9.02 -7.40 14.62
CA GLU A 486 9.37 -6.38 15.59
C GLU A 486 9.99 -6.93 16.86
N ASN A 487 11.18 -6.47 17.13
CA ASN A 487 11.75 -6.64 18.46
C ASN A 487 10.83 -5.91 19.48
N SER A 488 10.94 -6.28 20.75
CA SER A 488 10.11 -5.72 21.81
C SER A 488 10.16 -4.19 21.94
N ALA A 489 11.20 -3.53 21.44
CA ALA A 489 11.35 -2.08 21.46
C ALA A 489 10.44 -1.43 20.41
N LYS A 490 10.47 -1.89 19.15
CA LYS A 490 9.58 -1.40 18.09
C LYS A 490 8.12 -1.73 18.35
N ALA A 491 7.83 -2.90 18.95
CA ALA A 491 6.46 -3.23 19.36
C ALA A 491 5.91 -2.23 20.38
N LYS A 492 6.73 -1.79 21.34
CA LYS A 492 6.36 -0.74 22.30
C LYS A 492 6.15 0.61 21.60
N GLU A 493 7.01 0.93 20.64
CA GLU A 493 6.90 2.15 19.84
C GLU A 493 5.58 2.19 19.07
N TYR A 494 5.22 1.11 18.34
CA TYR A 494 3.98 1.06 17.59
C TYR A 494 2.73 1.10 18.48
N ASN A 495 2.76 0.43 19.62
CA ASN A 495 1.67 0.53 20.60
C ASN A 495 1.56 1.96 21.16
N SER A 496 2.69 2.63 21.41
CA SER A 496 2.69 4.02 21.89
C SER A 496 2.08 4.99 20.88
N TYR A 497 2.28 4.80 19.58
CA TYR A 497 1.62 5.64 18.57
C TYR A 497 0.10 5.52 18.62
N TYR A 498 -0.43 4.30 18.81
CA TYR A 498 -1.86 4.10 18.95
C TYR A 498 -2.40 4.71 20.25
N GLU A 499 -1.70 4.49 21.35
CA GLU A 499 -2.02 5.06 22.68
C GLU A 499 -1.97 6.58 22.66
N ASN A 500 -0.94 7.17 22.03
CA ASN A 500 -0.81 8.62 21.87
C ASN A 500 -1.98 9.24 21.08
N ALA A 501 -2.41 8.59 20.01
CA ALA A 501 -3.56 9.05 19.23
C ALA A 501 -4.86 8.99 20.06
N PHE A 502 -5.02 7.97 20.90
CA PHE A 502 -6.14 7.90 21.86
C PHE A 502 -6.09 9.01 22.90
N GLU A 503 -4.91 9.28 23.43
CA GLU A 503 -4.69 10.34 24.41
C GLU A 503 -5.12 11.69 23.85
N VAL A 504 -4.65 12.02 22.66
CA VAL A 504 -5.04 13.26 21.96
C VAL A 504 -6.55 13.33 21.74
N GLY A 505 -7.17 12.22 21.33
CA GLY A 505 -8.63 12.18 21.16
C GLY A 505 -9.45 12.35 22.45
N ASN A 506 -8.85 12.13 23.62
CA ASN A 506 -9.49 12.38 24.92
C ASN A 506 -9.33 13.81 25.41
N ILE A 507 -8.30 14.53 24.93
CA ILE A 507 -8.02 15.93 25.32
C ILE A 507 -9.00 16.88 24.63
N TYR A 508 -9.29 16.64 23.35
CA TYR A 508 -10.12 17.53 22.55
C TYR A 508 -11.59 17.12 22.56
N GLU A 509 -12.49 18.06 22.84
CA GLU A 509 -13.94 17.85 22.72
C GLU A 509 -14.35 17.72 21.25
N LYS A 510 -15.14 16.70 20.95
CA LYS A 510 -15.45 16.22 19.59
C LYS A 510 -16.62 16.94 18.91
N ASN A 511 -16.97 18.13 19.31
CA ASN A 511 -18.28 18.70 18.99
C ASN A 511 -18.35 19.49 17.69
N ASP A 512 -17.21 19.82 17.07
CA ASP A 512 -17.20 20.64 15.86
C ASP A 512 -16.28 20.04 14.78
N VAL A 513 -16.86 19.71 13.63
CA VAL A 513 -16.14 19.13 12.48
C VAL A 513 -15.22 20.15 11.78
N PHE A 514 -15.42 21.44 12.01
CA PHE A 514 -14.57 22.50 11.50
C PHE A 514 -13.46 22.91 12.48
N SER A 515 -13.47 22.42 13.71
CA SER A 515 -12.38 22.63 14.66
C SER A 515 -11.32 21.54 14.46
N ARG A 516 -10.32 21.83 13.64
CA ARG A 516 -9.27 20.87 13.26
C ARG A 516 -8.07 20.97 14.19
N VAL A 517 -7.51 19.81 14.47
CA VAL A 517 -6.25 19.67 15.22
C VAL A 517 -5.14 19.31 14.26
N ASN A 518 -3.95 19.90 14.41
CA ASN A 518 -2.75 19.48 13.69
C ASN A 518 -1.62 19.04 14.63
N ASN A 519 -0.66 18.30 14.07
CA ASN A 519 0.53 17.81 14.77
C ASN A 519 1.80 18.18 13.96
N PRO A 520 2.32 19.39 14.09
CA PRO A 520 3.39 19.92 13.26
C PRO A 520 4.73 19.21 13.44
N ASP A 521 5.02 18.63 14.62
CA ASP A 521 6.23 17.89 14.93
C ASP A 521 6.18 16.41 14.47
N VAL A 522 5.06 16.01 13.84
CA VAL A 522 4.83 14.67 13.31
C VAL A 522 5.07 13.56 14.36
N SER A 523 4.80 13.84 15.61
CA SER A 523 4.91 12.89 16.73
C SER A 523 3.77 11.86 16.75
N LEU A 524 2.74 12.06 15.92
CA LEU A 524 1.63 11.15 15.68
C LEU A 524 1.73 10.55 14.28
N ILE A 525 1.14 9.37 14.09
CA ILE A 525 1.05 8.73 12.76
C ILE A 525 0.10 9.50 11.84
N THR A 526 0.33 9.44 10.52
CA THR A 526 -0.47 10.21 9.54
C THR A 526 -1.98 9.99 9.68
N ASN A 527 -2.43 8.78 9.97
CA ASN A 527 -3.86 8.46 10.13
C ASN A 527 -4.35 8.54 11.59
N TYR A 528 -3.65 9.24 12.47
CA TYR A 528 -4.09 9.44 13.86
C TYR A 528 -5.51 10.01 13.99
N PRO A 529 -6.02 10.84 13.04
CA PRO A 529 -7.37 11.40 13.17
C PRO A 529 -8.46 10.34 13.24
N TYR A 530 -8.30 9.22 12.54
CA TYR A 530 -9.26 8.11 12.63
C TYR A 530 -9.28 7.46 14.02
N ILE A 531 -8.11 7.34 14.67
CA ILE A 531 -7.98 6.79 16.02
C ILE A 531 -8.43 7.82 17.06
N ALA A 532 -7.98 9.07 16.94
CA ALA A 532 -8.34 10.13 17.85
C ALA A 532 -9.80 10.58 17.73
N LYS A 533 -10.43 10.37 16.57
CA LYS A 533 -11.78 10.83 16.19
C LYS A 533 -11.91 12.35 16.24
N ILE A 534 -10.87 13.04 15.84
CA ILE A 534 -10.82 14.49 15.76
C ILE A 534 -10.58 14.93 14.32
N PRO A 535 -11.19 16.01 13.85
CA PRO A 535 -10.93 16.53 12.52
C PRO A 535 -9.48 16.98 12.38
N SER A 536 -8.84 16.67 11.24
CA SER A 536 -7.48 17.10 10.93
C SER A 536 -7.28 17.22 9.41
N ILE A 537 -6.16 17.83 9.03
CA ILE A 537 -5.66 17.85 7.66
C ILE A 537 -5.03 16.50 7.31
N SER A 538 -4.43 15.82 8.29
CA SER A 538 -3.66 14.61 8.06
C SER A 538 -4.50 13.45 7.53
N ASN A 539 -4.02 12.79 6.45
CA ASN A 539 -4.68 11.64 5.87
C ASN A 539 -3.72 10.78 5.05
N TRP A 540 -3.87 9.47 5.18
CA TRP A 540 -3.29 8.52 4.28
C TRP A 540 -4.32 7.50 3.84
N THR A 541 -4.94 7.74 2.70
CA THR A 541 -5.75 6.75 2.00
C THR A 541 -5.29 6.62 0.55
N TYR A 542 -5.52 5.47 -0.04
CA TYR A 542 -5.18 5.25 -1.45
C TYR A 542 -6.14 5.99 -2.41
N MET A 543 -7.14 6.68 -1.87
CA MET A 543 -8.22 7.31 -2.62
C MET A 543 -8.13 8.84 -2.64
N LEU A 544 -7.09 9.46 -2.07
CA LEU A 544 -6.87 10.89 -2.21
C LEU A 544 -6.63 11.25 -3.67
N SER A 545 -7.38 12.26 -4.15
CA SER A 545 -7.20 12.74 -5.53
C SER A 545 -5.92 13.56 -5.67
N GLN A 546 -5.42 13.66 -6.90
CA GLN A 546 -4.26 14.52 -7.17
C GLN A 546 -4.58 15.99 -6.87
N SER A 547 -5.78 16.46 -7.21
CA SER A 547 -6.20 17.84 -6.92
C SER A 547 -6.20 18.15 -5.42
N GLN A 548 -6.63 17.21 -4.59
CA GLN A 548 -6.57 17.34 -3.13
C GLN A 548 -5.13 17.50 -2.63
N ILE A 549 -4.25 16.62 -3.08
CA ILE A 549 -2.83 16.69 -2.70
C ILE A 549 -2.21 18.01 -3.16
N ASP A 550 -2.44 18.42 -4.41
CA ASP A 550 -1.92 19.66 -4.97
C ASP A 550 -2.42 20.90 -4.21
N ALA A 551 -3.69 20.92 -3.80
CA ALA A 551 -4.27 22.00 -3.02
C ALA A 551 -3.60 22.11 -1.62
N PHE A 552 -3.43 21.00 -0.91
CA PHE A 552 -2.76 21.02 0.40
C PHE A 552 -1.28 21.40 0.31
N ILE A 553 -0.58 20.95 -0.75
CA ILE A 553 0.80 21.38 -1.02
C ILE A 553 0.86 22.89 -1.25
N ALA A 554 -0.06 23.45 -2.04
CA ALA A 554 -0.12 24.90 -2.29
C ALA A 554 -0.38 25.70 -1.02
N PHE A 555 -1.09 25.15 -0.04
CA PHE A 555 -1.22 25.74 1.30
C PHE A 555 0.01 25.53 2.19
N GLY A 556 1.04 24.82 1.73
CA GLY A 556 2.30 24.60 2.43
C GLY A 556 2.31 23.40 3.36
N PHE A 557 1.27 22.54 3.35
CA PHE A 557 1.28 21.28 4.11
C PHE A 557 2.23 20.28 3.46
N SER A 558 2.80 19.44 4.30
CA SER A 558 3.69 18.38 3.84
C SER A 558 2.93 17.25 3.14
N ASN A 559 3.59 16.58 2.22
CA ASN A 559 3.04 15.40 1.56
C ASN A 559 4.08 14.30 1.39
N ALA A 560 3.60 13.08 1.27
CA ALA A 560 4.43 11.93 0.96
C ALA A 560 3.64 10.98 0.04
N TYR A 561 3.86 11.04 -1.26
CA TYR A 561 3.17 10.24 -2.27
C TYR A 561 1.63 10.43 -2.24
N THR A 562 0.87 9.52 -1.65
CA THR A 562 -0.60 9.61 -1.50
C THR A 562 -1.04 10.03 -0.09
N ARG A 563 -0.16 10.73 0.63
CA ARG A 563 -0.40 11.20 1.99
C ARG A 563 -0.42 12.70 2.03
N VAL A 564 -1.30 13.25 2.84
CA VAL A 564 -1.24 14.62 3.30
C VAL A 564 -0.86 14.57 4.78
N ILE A 565 0.13 15.35 5.17
CA ILE A 565 0.68 15.40 6.52
C ILE A 565 0.45 16.80 7.04
N ASP A 566 -0.05 16.92 8.26
CA ASP A 566 -0.44 18.18 8.88
C ASP A 566 0.74 18.95 9.51
N SER A 567 1.97 18.67 9.07
CA SER A 567 3.14 19.48 9.35
C SER A 567 3.35 20.54 8.26
N GLY A 568 4.12 21.57 8.56
CA GLY A 568 4.31 22.72 7.69
C GLY A 568 3.13 23.68 7.72
N ALA A 569 2.83 24.29 6.58
CA ALA A 569 1.83 25.32 6.38
C ALA A 569 2.10 26.65 7.14
N THR A 570 1.47 27.71 6.70
CA THR A 570 1.57 29.04 7.30
C THR A 570 0.45 29.26 8.31
N ALA A 571 0.59 30.28 9.16
CA ALA A 571 -0.48 30.70 10.06
C ALA A 571 -1.76 31.09 9.28
N PHE A 572 -1.62 31.71 8.10
CA PHE A 572 -2.76 32.05 7.24
C PHE A 572 -3.47 30.81 6.69
N SER A 573 -2.71 29.81 6.21
CA SER A 573 -3.31 28.53 5.75
C SER A 573 -4.05 27.81 6.87
N LYS A 574 -3.44 27.76 8.06
CA LYS A 574 -4.05 27.16 9.24
C LYS A 574 -5.33 27.90 9.64
N SER A 575 -5.30 29.24 9.59
CA SER A 575 -6.46 30.10 9.84
C SER A 575 -7.61 29.84 8.86
N LEU A 576 -7.30 29.84 7.56
CA LEU A 576 -8.27 29.66 6.47
C LEU A 576 -8.93 28.27 6.50
N LEU A 577 -8.13 27.23 6.77
CA LEU A 577 -8.61 25.85 6.86
C LEU A 577 -9.09 25.47 8.26
N ARG A 578 -9.24 26.44 9.15
CA ARG A 578 -9.74 26.27 10.52
C ARG A 578 -9.01 25.18 11.31
N VAL A 579 -7.70 25.24 11.28
CA VAL A 579 -6.86 24.49 12.22
C VAL A 579 -6.90 25.29 13.53
N THR A 580 -7.84 24.95 14.41
CA THR A 580 -8.11 25.70 15.65
C THR A 580 -7.15 25.34 16.76
N ASP A 581 -6.69 24.12 16.77
CA ASP A 581 -5.88 23.56 17.83
C ASP A 581 -4.63 22.84 17.27
N THR A 582 -3.59 22.79 18.08
CA THR A 582 -2.31 22.18 17.72
C THR A 582 -1.83 21.33 18.89
N VAL A 583 -1.35 20.13 18.59
CA VAL A 583 -0.75 19.20 19.54
C VAL A 583 0.69 18.95 19.17
N SER A 584 1.61 19.08 20.13
CA SER A 584 3.04 18.91 19.91
C SER A 584 3.74 18.39 21.15
N LYS A 585 4.84 17.68 20.98
CA LYS A 585 5.80 17.37 22.08
C LYS A 585 6.75 18.51 22.35
N ASP A 586 6.95 19.37 21.37
CA ASP A 586 7.79 20.55 21.47
C ASP A 586 6.99 21.77 21.95
N GLU A 587 7.67 22.73 22.54
CA GLU A 587 7.11 24.06 22.83
C GLU A 587 6.94 24.84 21.52
N LEU A 588 5.80 25.51 21.38
CA LEU A 588 5.45 26.27 20.18
C LEU A 588 5.53 27.77 20.47
N ASN A 589 5.62 28.57 19.39
CA ASN A 589 5.72 30.02 19.40
C ASN A 589 4.50 30.69 20.03
N ASP A 590 4.71 31.37 21.15
CA ASP A 590 3.64 32.05 21.90
C ASP A 590 2.95 33.19 21.13
N ASP A 591 3.54 33.71 20.06
CA ASP A 591 2.91 34.70 19.20
C ASP A 591 1.76 34.12 18.37
N LEU A 592 1.85 32.86 18.02
CA LEU A 592 0.87 32.16 17.20
C LEU A 592 -0.05 31.25 18.01
N TYR A 593 0.41 30.74 19.14
CA TYR A 593 -0.26 29.70 19.90
C TYR A 593 -0.50 30.09 21.34
N LEU A 594 -1.66 29.73 21.89
CA LEU A 594 -2.01 29.88 23.32
C LEU A 594 -1.98 28.51 23.97
N PRO A 595 -1.18 28.26 25.00
CA PRO A 595 -1.17 26.98 25.69
C PRO A 595 -2.53 26.70 26.31
N ILE A 596 -3.09 25.53 26.05
CA ILE A 596 -4.28 25.03 26.73
C ILE A 596 -3.76 24.23 27.93
N ASN A 597 -4.01 24.72 29.12
CA ASN A 597 -3.50 24.15 30.35
C ASN A 597 -4.08 22.78 30.62
N ASN A 598 -3.35 21.74 30.30
CA ASN A 598 -3.77 20.35 30.51
C ASN A 598 -2.59 19.44 30.84
N GLY A 599 -1.81 19.79 31.84
CA GLY A 599 -0.64 19.06 32.34
C GLY A 599 -0.85 17.58 32.71
N GLN A 600 -1.65 16.85 31.95
CA GLN A 600 -1.87 15.43 32.04
C GLN A 600 -1.67 14.81 30.65
N GLY A 601 -0.46 14.43 30.32
CA GLY A 601 -0.16 13.70 29.12
C GLY A 601 1.24 13.92 28.54
N ASN A 602 1.55 13.22 27.45
CA ASN A 602 2.83 13.29 26.75
C ASN A 602 2.92 14.45 25.74
N PHE A 603 1.84 15.26 25.62
CA PHE A 603 1.72 16.32 24.62
C PHE A 603 1.39 17.65 25.24
N ASN A 604 1.96 18.71 24.67
CA ASN A 604 1.54 20.09 24.88
C ASN A 604 0.39 20.40 23.92
N CYS A 605 -0.66 21.03 24.44
CA CYS A 605 -1.84 21.40 23.66
C CYS A 605 -1.95 22.92 23.59
N TYR A 606 -2.25 23.39 22.39
CA TYR A 606 -2.31 24.81 22.08
C TYR A 606 -3.58 25.13 21.32
N ARG A 607 -4.09 26.35 21.50
CA ARG A 607 -5.07 26.97 20.63
C ARG A 607 -4.39 27.94 19.69
N ASN A 608 -4.69 27.87 18.41
CA ASN A 608 -4.18 28.82 17.43
C ASN A 608 -4.88 30.17 17.62
N LYS A 609 -4.10 31.27 17.66
CA LYS A 609 -4.63 32.61 17.93
C LYS A 609 -5.45 33.17 16.77
N TYR A 610 -5.07 32.88 15.56
CA TYR A 610 -5.62 33.48 14.34
C TYR A 610 -6.47 32.44 13.61
N ILE A 611 -7.79 32.57 13.70
CA ILE A 611 -8.76 31.64 13.11
C ILE A 611 -9.82 32.44 12.36
N LEU A 612 -10.00 32.13 11.09
CA LEU A 612 -11.06 32.69 10.28
C LEU A 612 -12.37 31.89 10.47
N PRO A 613 -13.55 32.54 10.30
CA PRO A 613 -14.85 31.89 10.50
C PRO A 613 -15.14 30.81 9.42
N VAL A 614 -16.13 29.96 9.67
CA VAL A 614 -16.73 29.14 8.62
C VAL A 614 -17.56 30.06 7.71
N GLY A 615 -17.50 29.83 6.39
CA GLY A 615 -18.27 30.66 5.45
C GLY A 615 -17.62 32.01 5.15
N ILE A 616 -16.32 32.00 4.91
CA ILE A 616 -15.59 33.19 4.47
C ILE A 616 -16.14 33.69 3.15
N VAL A 617 -16.32 35.02 3.03
CA VAL A 617 -16.79 35.67 1.81
C VAL A 617 -15.57 36.22 1.03
N PHE A 618 -15.45 35.76 -0.19
CA PHE A 618 -14.48 36.25 -1.18
C PHE A 618 -15.15 36.96 -2.32
N ASN A 619 -14.42 37.82 -3.03
CA ASN A 619 -14.84 38.29 -4.34
C ASN A 619 -14.73 37.14 -5.41
N ASN A 620 -15.38 37.30 -6.55
CA ASN A 620 -15.48 36.26 -7.57
C ASN A 620 -14.12 35.85 -8.21
N ASN A 621 -13.06 36.63 -8.02
CA ASN A 621 -11.73 36.29 -8.52
C ASN A 621 -11.18 34.98 -7.93
N ILE A 622 -11.66 34.57 -6.77
CA ILE A 622 -11.27 33.32 -6.11
C ILE A 622 -11.52 32.09 -7.00
N CYS A 623 -12.51 32.15 -7.89
CA CYS A 623 -12.83 31.06 -8.84
C CYS A 623 -11.71 30.83 -9.88
N ASN A 624 -10.85 31.81 -10.09
CA ASN A 624 -9.78 31.75 -11.08
C ASN A 624 -8.41 31.38 -10.45
N ILE A 625 -8.38 31.09 -9.16
CA ILE A 625 -7.13 30.76 -8.45
C ILE A 625 -6.96 29.24 -8.41
N ALA A 626 -5.95 28.75 -9.11
CA ALA A 626 -5.57 27.33 -9.07
C ALA A 626 -4.12 27.16 -8.60
N PRO A 627 -3.83 26.12 -7.78
CA PRO A 627 -2.49 25.88 -7.24
C PRO A 627 -1.36 25.87 -8.29
N LYS A 628 -1.62 25.30 -9.45
CA LYS A 628 -0.65 25.13 -10.55
C LYS A 628 -0.22 26.46 -11.22
N ASP A 629 -0.92 27.57 -10.97
CA ASP A 629 -0.67 28.85 -11.63
C ASP A 629 0.36 29.70 -10.87
N TYR A 630 0.88 29.19 -9.73
CA TYR A 630 1.81 29.91 -8.86
C TYR A 630 3.08 29.10 -8.61
N GLU A 631 4.20 29.78 -8.54
CA GLU A 631 5.51 29.16 -8.37
C GLU A 631 5.75 28.67 -6.94
N ASN A 632 5.17 29.37 -5.95
CA ASN A 632 5.35 29.04 -4.54
C ASN A 632 4.08 29.28 -3.69
N THR A 633 4.10 28.71 -2.51
CA THR A 633 3.03 28.77 -1.50
C THR A 633 2.64 30.23 -1.12
N PHE A 634 3.60 31.13 -1.05
CA PHE A 634 3.37 32.48 -0.53
C PHE A 634 2.67 33.37 -1.57
N GLU A 635 3.07 33.26 -2.85
CA GLU A 635 2.39 33.95 -3.95
C GLU A 635 0.95 33.46 -4.12
N TYR A 636 0.74 32.14 -3.99
CA TYR A 636 -0.60 31.56 -4.03
C TYR A 636 -1.47 32.13 -2.90
N GLN A 637 -0.94 32.21 -1.67
CA GLN A 637 -1.66 32.74 -0.51
C GLN A 637 -1.88 34.26 -0.59
N ASN A 638 -0.92 35.05 -1.10
CA ASN A 638 -1.10 36.48 -1.38
C ASN A 638 -2.27 36.69 -2.36
N LYS A 639 -2.40 35.82 -3.36
CA LYS A 639 -3.51 35.93 -4.31
C LYS A 639 -4.86 35.62 -3.65
N ILE A 640 -4.91 34.62 -2.77
CA ILE A 640 -6.12 34.36 -1.97
C ILE A 640 -6.44 35.54 -1.06
N TYR A 641 -5.41 36.12 -0.39
CA TYR A 641 -5.57 37.31 0.45
C TYR A 641 -6.16 38.50 -0.32
N SER A 642 -5.73 38.74 -1.55
CA SER A 642 -6.29 39.80 -2.40
C SER A 642 -7.80 39.60 -2.67
N CYS A 643 -8.32 38.39 -2.60
CA CYS A 643 -9.76 38.13 -2.79
C CYS A 643 -10.63 38.54 -1.61
N PHE A 644 -10.04 38.96 -0.48
CA PHE A 644 -10.75 39.65 0.60
C PHE A 644 -10.99 41.13 0.30
N GLY A 645 -10.56 41.64 -0.87
CA GLY A 645 -10.62 43.04 -1.23
C GLY A 645 -9.40 43.83 -0.73
N LYS A 646 -8.35 43.16 -0.31
CA LYS A 646 -7.09 43.77 0.11
C LYS A 646 -6.20 44.03 -1.09
N ASN A 647 -5.57 45.22 -1.14
CA ASN A 647 -4.71 45.62 -2.27
C ASN A 647 -3.21 45.47 -1.98
N ASP A 648 -2.86 45.11 -0.77
CA ASP A 648 -1.51 44.89 -0.28
C ASP A 648 -1.20 43.39 -0.10
N GLU A 649 0.05 43.03 0.04
CA GLU A 649 0.49 41.67 0.24
C GLU A 649 0.51 41.29 1.72
N LEU A 650 0.11 40.08 2.03
CA LEU A 650 0.19 39.47 3.35
C LEU A 650 1.59 38.91 3.62
N PHE A 651 2.20 38.31 2.60
CA PHE A 651 3.57 37.78 2.62
C PHE A 651 4.46 38.62 1.75
N GLU A 652 5.63 39.01 2.25
CA GLU A 652 6.67 39.67 1.48
C GLU A 652 7.91 38.80 1.38
N GLU A 653 8.55 38.76 0.22
CA GLU A 653 9.84 38.10 0.06
C GLU A 653 10.91 38.93 0.80
N LEU A 654 11.70 38.27 1.64
CA LEU A 654 12.74 38.91 2.42
C LEU A 654 14.08 38.84 1.68
N ALA A 655 14.61 40.01 1.34
CA ALA A 655 15.96 40.13 0.79
C ALA A 655 17.00 40.21 1.93
N PRO A 656 18.05 39.40 1.93
CA PRO A 656 19.10 39.50 2.95
C PRO A 656 19.95 40.77 2.73
N GLU A 657 20.30 41.46 3.83
CA GLU A 657 21.26 42.58 3.81
C GLU A 657 22.66 42.13 3.43
N SER A 658 23.05 40.93 3.86
CA SER A 658 24.35 40.32 3.57
C SER A 658 24.27 38.81 3.56
N ILE A 659 25.05 38.19 2.68
CA ILE A 659 25.20 36.74 2.58
C ILE A 659 26.67 36.41 2.68
N ASN A 660 27.05 35.49 3.60
CA ASN A 660 28.39 34.97 3.74
C ASN A 660 28.33 33.44 3.53
N THR A 661 29.14 32.95 2.60
CA THR A 661 29.20 31.51 2.30
C THR A 661 30.56 30.94 2.68
N SER A 662 30.57 29.81 3.36
CA SER A 662 31.76 29.01 3.65
C SER A 662 31.54 27.56 3.19
N ASN A 663 32.61 26.97 2.64
CA ASN A 663 32.59 25.57 2.22
C ASN A 663 33.46 24.76 3.17
N ASP A 664 32.87 23.77 3.83
CA ASP A 664 33.56 22.83 4.68
C ASP A 664 33.46 21.42 4.12
N ILE A 665 34.54 20.63 4.18
CA ILE A 665 34.52 19.22 3.78
C ILE A 665 34.23 18.40 5.02
N LYS A 666 33.05 17.78 5.09
CA LYS A 666 32.61 17.03 6.31
C LYS A 666 32.90 15.53 6.27
N ASP A 667 32.83 14.89 5.12
CA ASP A 667 33.02 13.45 5.02
C ASP A 667 33.67 13.00 3.71
N ILE A 668 34.56 12.02 3.83
CA ILE A 668 35.12 11.28 2.70
C ILE A 668 34.39 9.93 2.70
N LYS A 669 33.39 9.76 1.86
CA LYS A 669 32.74 8.45 1.65
C LYS A 669 33.41 7.75 0.47
N ILE A 670 33.90 6.53 0.70
CA ILE A 670 34.46 5.70 -0.36
C ILE A 670 33.36 4.75 -0.84
N PHE A 671 32.74 5.08 -1.96
CA PHE A 671 31.78 4.18 -2.63
C PHE A 671 32.43 3.54 -3.87
N GLY A 672 32.51 2.20 -3.87
CA GLY A 672 32.92 1.44 -5.06
C GLY A 672 34.31 1.75 -5.61
N GLY A 673 35.25 2.26 -4.79
CA GLY A 673 36.58 2.65 -5.20
C GLY A 673 36.71 4.11 -5.67
N ASN A 674 35.63 4.87 -5.69
CA ASN A 674 35.63 6.31 -5.91
C ASN A 674 35.51 7.03 -4.58
N ILE A 675 36.33 8.08 -4.44
CA ILE A 675 36.26 8.98 -3.27
C ILE A 675 35.23 10.04 -3.59
N GLU A 676 34.05 9.93 -3.00
CA GLU A 676 33.07 11.03 -3.02
C GLU A 676 33.33 11.94 -1.82
N LYS A 677 33.71 13.15 -2.11
CA LYS A 677 33.79 14.23 -1.14
C LYS A 677 32.41 14.85 -1.03
N THR A 678 31.78 14.78 0.13
CA THR A 678 30.57 15.54 0.39
C THR A 678 30.99 16.93 0.86
N GLU A 679 30.89 17.90 -0.02
CA GLU A 679 31.09 19.32 0.34
C GLU A 679 29.81 19.81 1.02
N ILE A 680 29.99 20.40 2.19
CA ILE A 680 28.91 21.08 2.92
C ILE A 680 29.09 22.55 2.71
N VAL A 681 28.03 23.19 2.22
CA VAL A 681 27.97 24.64 2.07
C VAL A 681 27.20 25.20 3.24
N ARG A 682 27.84 26.07 4.03
CA ARG A 682 27.20 26.86 5.08
C ARG A 682 26.99 28.26 4.60
N VAL A 683 25.75 28.75 4.66
CA VAL A 683 25.36 30.08 4.26
C VAL A 683 24.81 30.81 5.48
N ASN A 684 25.38 31.98 5.82
CA ASN A 684 24.87 32.89 6.82
C ASN A 684 24.25 34.08 6.11
N ALA A 685 22.95 34.28 6.28
CA ALA A 685 22.21 35.39 5.69
C ALA A 685 21.63 36.27 6.80
N ASN A 686 21.88 37.58 6.74
CA ASN A 686 21.38 38.56 7.70
C ASN A 686 20.19 39.32 7.12
N TYR A 687 19.14 39.48 7.91
CA TYR A 687 17.91 40.14 7.53
C TYR A 687 17.59 41.26 8.53
N GLU A 688 17.10 42.40 8.05
CA GLU A 688 16.48 43.42 8.89
C GLU A 688 14.96 43.25 8.83
N ILE A 689 14.35 42.96 9.96
CA ILE A 689 12.91 42.74 10.07
C ILE A 689 12.26 43.99 10.59
N SER A 690 11.45 44.65 9.79
CA SER A 690 10.56 45.74 10.18
C SER A 690 9.15 45.17 10.45
N ASN A 691 8.45 45.72 11.46
CA ASN A 691 7.15 45.24 11.93
C ASN A 691 7.20 43.80 12.47
N LYS A 692 6.11 43.33 13.01
CA LYS A 692 6.00 41.99 13.57
C LYS A 692 5.71 40.99 12.47
N LYS A 693 6.67 40.08 12.17
CA LYS A 693 6.57 39.08 11.10
C LYS A 693 6.89 37.69 11.58
N VAL A 694 6.14 36.73 11.05
CA VAL A 694 6.51 35.31 11.13
C VAL A 694 7.32 34.97 9.91
N ILE A 695 8.54 34.49 10.09
CA ILE A 695 9.43 34.12 8.98
C ILE A 695 9.25 32.67 8.62
N TYR A 696 9.10 32.44 7.34
CA TYR A 696 8.95 31.10 6.77
C TYR A 696 10.02 30.82 5.70
N LEU A 697 10.44 29.56 5.65
CA LEU A 697 11.34 29.03 4.64
C LEU A 697 10.61 27.94 3.83
N SER A 698 10.75 27.99 2.51
CA SER A 698 10.41 26.85 1.64
C SER A 698 11.43 26.69 0.52
N CYS A 699 11.39 25.59 -0.19
CA CYS A 699 12.33 25.27 -1.26
C CYS A 699 11.67 25.40 -2.64
N LYS A 700 12.29 26.17 -3.54
CA LYS A 700 11.95 26.26 -4.97
C LYS A 700 12.27 24.93 -5.67
N ASN A 701 13.38 24.31 -5.29
CA ASN A 701 13.93 23.14 -5.95
C ASN A 701 13.88 21.93 -5.03
N LYS A 702 13.27 20.84 -5.50
CA LYS A 702 13.17 19.57 -4.77
C LYS A 702 14.51 18.83 -4.59
N ASN A 703 15.55 19.26 -5.30
CA ASN A 703 16.90 18.69 -5.20
C ASN A 703 17.76 19.27 -4.10
N VAL A 704 17.23 20.18 -3.30
CA VAL A 704 17.91 20.75 -2.14
C VAL A 704 17.84 19.78 -0.96
N SER A 705 18.94 19.64 -0.22
CA SER A 705 19.00 18.93 1.04
C SER A 705 19.70 19.78 2.08
N ILE A 706 19.00 20.11 3.15
CA ILE A 706 19.48 20.92 4.26
C ILE A 706 19.78 20.02 5.45
N ASP A 707 21.01 20.09 5.97
CA ASP A 707 21.45 19.35 7.14
C ASP A 707 21.03 20.04 8.45
N ASN A 708 21.14 21.38 8.48
CA ASN A 708 20.92 22.15 9.69
C ASN A 708 20.46 23.59 9.36
N ILE A 709 19.58 24.11 10.19
CA ILE A 709 19.15 25.52 10.19
C ILE A 709 19.37 26.07 11.59
N ALA A 710 20.02 27.21 11.71
CA ALA A 710 20.14 27.93 12.97
C ALA A 710 19.66 29.38 12.82
N ILE A 711 19.00 29.89 13.83
CA ILE A 711 18.50 31.25 13.93
C ILE A 711 19.22 31.94 15.05
N ASN A 712 19.93 33.05 14.77
CA ASN A 712 20.74 33.75 15.75
C ASN A 712 21.70 32.84 16.53
N GLY A 713 22.20 31.81 15.88
CA GLY A 713 23.13 30.80 16.46
C GLY A 713 22.45 29.63 17.18
N GLU A 714 21.15 29.65 17.37
CA GLU A 714 20.40 28.54 17.96
C GLU A 714 19.87 27.60 16.88
N VAL A 715 20.10 26.28 17.02
CA VAL A 715 19.70 25.25 16.05
C VAL A 715 18.19 25.04 16.13
N LEU A 716 17.53 25.24 14.99
CA LEU A 716 16.11 24.98 14.86
C LEU A 716 15.82 23.48 14.80
N LYS A 717 14.89 23.01 15.61
CA LYS A 717 14.36 21.65 15.49
C LYS A 717 13.44 21.55 14.27
N THR A 718 13.80 20.67 13.34
CA THR A 718 12.94 20.36 12.18
C THR A 718 12.09 19.13 12.46
N PRO A 719 10.85 19.06 11.92
CA PRO A 719 10.01 17.88 12.09
C PRO A 719 10.68 16.62 11.56
N ASN A 720 10.71 15.57 12.36
CA ASN A 720 11.15 14.25 11.95
C ASN A 720 9.94 13.44 11.49
N LEU A 721 9.84 13.15 10.20
CA LEU A 721 8.84 12.21 9.72
C LEU A 721 9.13 10.81 10.30
N PRO A 722 8.11 10.05 10.74
CA PRO A 722 8.29 8.70 11.23
C PRO A 722 9.02 7.84 10.20
N ASP A 723 9.93 6.99 10.67
CA ASP A 723 10.68 6.06 9.84
C ASP A 723 9.68 5.14 9.10
N TYR A 724 9.70 5.21 7.76
CA TYR A 724 8.87 4.37 6.91
C TYR A 724 9.71 3.20 6.42
N GLU A 725 9.32 2.00 6.79
CA GLU A 725 9.97 0.76 6.38
C GLU A 725 10.16 0.71 4.85
N GLY A 726 11.37 0.45 4.39
CA GLY A 726 11.75 0.51 2.97
C GLY A 726 12.25 1.88 2.50
N MET A 727 12.29 2.89 3.38
CA MET A 727 12.85 4.21 3.13
C MET A 727 14.03 4.52 4.07
N THR A 728 14.59 3.48 4.67
CA THR A 728 15.62 3.52 5.72
C THR A 728 16.97 4.11 5.27
N ASP A 729 17.23 4.22 3.97
CA ASP A 729 18.47 4.82 3.46
C ASP A 729 18.40 6.35 3.37
N ARG A 730 17.34 6.96 3.91
CA ARG A 730 17.10 8.38 3.78
C ARG A 730 17.13 9.03 5.14
N ASN A 731 17.98 10.04 5.26
CA ASN A 731 17.96 10.98 6.36
C ASN A 731 16.65 11.77 6.32
N VAL A 732 15.60 11.22 6.93
CA VAL A 732 14.27 11.83 7.03
C VAL A 732 14.29 13.06 7.94
N SER A 733 15.41 13.29 8.65
CA SER A 733 15.64 14.43 9.53
C SER A 733 16.10 15.69 8.82
N SER A 734 16.45 15.62 7.52
CA SER A 734 16.88 16.80 6.79
C SER A 734 15.70 17.53 6.16
N PHE A 735 15.69 18.85 6.26
CA PHE A 735 14.73 19.70 5.57
C PHE A 735 15.31 20.16 4.22
N PRO A 736 14.55 20.24 3.12
CA PRO A 736 13.21 19.65 2.97
C PRO A 736 13.31 18.13 3.00
N SER A 737 12.39 17.48 3.69
CA SER A 737 12.35 16.02 3.63
C SER A 737 11.99 15.59 2.21
N VAL A 738 12.43 14.39 1.85
CA VAL A 738 12.23 13.79 0.52
C VAL A 738 10.77 13.79 0.05
N PHE A 739 9.84 14.01 0.95
CA PHE A 739 8.41 13.84 0.74
C PHE A 739 7.62 15.13 0.67
N ASN A 740 8.25 16.32 0.66
CA ASN A 740 7.46 17.48 0.91
C ASN A 740 7.82 18.71 0.10
N ASN A 741 6.87 19.61 0.00
CA ASN A 741 7.04 21.03 -0.16
C ASN A 741 6.83 21.72 1.20
N ASN A 742 7.52 21.25 2.23
CA ASN A 742 7.30 21.71 3.59
C ASN A 742 7.63 23.18 3.73
N VAL A 743 6.69 23.94 4.26
CA VAL A 743 6.94 25.30 4.71
C VAL A 743 7.36 25.21 6.16
N LEU A 744 8.56 25.68 6.47
CA LEU A 744 9.12 25.68 7.79
C LEU A 744 9.00 27.06 8.44
N GLU A 745 8.39 27.13 9.62
CA GLU A 745 8.35 28.31 10.45
C GLU A 745 9.72 28.48 11.14
N LEU A 746 10.34 29.65 10.93
CA LEU A 746 11.64 29.99 11.51
C LEU A 746 11.54 30.80 12.81
N GLY A 747 10.37 31.37 13.09
CA GLY A 747 10.08 32.15 14.29
C GLY A 747 9.38 33.47 14.00
N THR A 748 9.01 34.18 15.06
CA THR A 748 8.43 35.55 15.00
C THR A 748 9.45 36.58 15.44
N PHE A 749 9.58 37.63 14.64
CA PHE A 749 10.54 38.71 14.88
C PHE A 749 9.91 40.09 14.67
N GLU A 750 10.39 41.06 15.42
CA GLU A 750 9.86 42.43 15.38
C GLU A 750 10.98 43.45 15.56
N ASN A 751 11.13 44.36 14.60
CA ASN A 751 12.08 45.47 14.64
C ASN A 751 13.51 45.06 15.03
N CYS A 752 14.04 43.97 14.49
CA CYS A 752 15.34 43.44 14.87
C CYS A 752 16.11 42.89 13.64
N LYS A 753 17.41 42.61 13.86
CA LYS A 753 18.24 41.88 12.89
C LYS A 753 18.22 40.41 13.23
N VAL A 754 18.04 39.57 12.20
CA VAL A 754 17.96 38.11 12.30
C VAL A 754 19.04 37.51 11.43
N GLU A 755 19.90 36.69 12.02
CA GLU A 755 20.85 35.85 11.30
C GLU A 755 20.28 34.45 11.06
N ILE A 756 20.15 34.05 9.79
CA ILE A 756 19.73 32.71 9.39
C ILE A 756 20.96 31.99 8.85
N THR A 757 21.36 30.91 9.51
CA THR A 757 22.45 30.02 9.09
C THR A 757 21.87 28.73 8.55
N ILE A 758 22.16 28.41 7.28
CA ILE A 758 21.69 27.17 6.65
C ILE A 758 22.91 26.35 6.20
N THR A 759 22.89 25.07 6.54
CA THR A 759 23.92 24.11 6.15
C THR A 759 23.35 23.15 5.12
N PHE A 760 23.87 23.20 3.89
CA PHE A 760 23.41 22.41 2.77
C PHE A 760 24.28 21.16 2.60
N ASN A 761 23.64 20.01 2.45
CA ASN A 761 24.27 18.79 1.92
C ASN A 761 24.22 18.76 0.38
N LYS A 762 23.21 19.42 -0.23
CA LYS A 762 22.99 19.53 -1.66
C LYS A 762 22.14 20.77 -1.94
N GLY A 763 22.38 21.43 -3.07
CA GLY A 763 21.66 22.64 -3.47
C GLY A 763 22.35 23.91 -3.02
N ASP A 764 21.71 25.05 -3.26
CA ASP A 764 22.23 26.39 -3.02
C ASP A 764 21.18 27.26 -2.32
N PHE A 765 21.62 28.39 -1.75
CA PHE A 765 20.74 29.38 -1.13
C PHE A 765 19.72 30.00 -2.11
N SER A 766 20.07 30.11 -3.38
CA SER A 766 19.16 30.54 -4.45
C SER A 766 17.98 29.58 -4.70
N ASP A 767 18.08 28.33 -4.23
CA ASP A 767 17.00 27.35 -4.30
C ASP A 767 15.92 27.54 -3.22
N LEU A 768 16.09 28.54 -2.34
CA LEU A 768 15.20 28.80 -1.22
C LEU A 768 14.31 30.01 -1.46
N ASN A 769 13.10 29.98 -0.85
CA ASN A 769 12.21 31.10 -0.66
C ASN A 769 12.16 31.43 0.84
N ILE A 770 12.44 32.67 1.20
CA ILE A 770 12.27 33.17 2.57
C ILE A 770 11.29 34.34 2.55
N TYR A 771 10.16 34.13 3.25
CA TYR A 771 9.08 35.10 3.29
C TYR A 771 8.71 35.48 4.72
N GLY A 772 8.31 36.73 4.91
CA GLY A 772 7.75 37.23 6.15
C GLY A 772 6.24 37.44 6.04
N LEU A 773 5.48 36.76 6.90
CA LEU A 773 4.05 37.00 7.10
C LEU A 773 3.87 38.22 8.01
N ASN A 774 3.18 39.23 7.55
CA ASN A 774 2.80 40.35 8.40
C ASN A 774 1.69 39.91 9.39
N LEU A 775 2.06 39.82 10.67
CA LEU A 775 1.16 39.26 11.68
C LEU A 775 0.02 40.22 12.04
N GLU A 776 0.26 41.56 12.01
CA GLU A 776 -0.75 42.59 12.25
C GLU A 776 -1.88 42.51 11.21
N LYS A 777 -1.52 42.37 9.92
CA LYS A 777 -2.50 42.19 8.83
C LYS A 777 -3.34 40.90 8.96
N LEU A 778 -2.74 39.82 9.41
CA LEU A 778 -3.49 38.58 9.70
C LEU A 778 -4.46 38.77 10.88
N GLU A 779 -4.01 39.46 11.94
CA GLU A 779 -4.83 39.74 13.09
C GLU A 779 -6.01 40.65 12.72
N GLU A 780 -5.76 41.73 11.96
CA GLU A 780 -6.80 42.62 11.45
C GLU A 780 -7.83 41.85 10.62
N LEU A 781 -7.37 40.98 9.72
CA LEU A 781 -8.26 40.16 8.91
C LEU A 781 -9.15 39.24 9.76
N CYS A 782 -8.60 38.64 10.80
CA CYS A 782 -9.36 37.78 11.70
C CYS A 782 -10.37 38.56 12.54
N LEU A 783 -10.01 39.79 12.99
CA LEU A 783 -10.89 40.66 13.76
C LEU A 783 -12.03 41.28 12.93
N GLU A 784 -11.79 41.54 11.64
CA GLU A 784 -12.81 42.05 10.71
C GLU A 784 -13.94 41.04 10.42
N LYS A 785 -13.69 39.73 10.64
CA LYS A 785 -14.61 38.67 10.31
C LYS A 785 -15.25 38.07 11.54
N SER A 786 -16.58 38.17 11.64
CA SER A 786 -17.35 37.57 12.72
C SER A 786 -17.67 36.09 12.39
N GLU A 787 -17.84 35.30 13.43
CA GLU A 787 -18.31 33.90 13.26
C GLU A 787 -19.74 33.90 12.68
N ASN A 788 -19.96 33.01 11.71
CA ASN A 788 -21.27 32.76 11.15
C ASN A 788 -21.98 31.62 11.90
N GLU A 789 -23.30 31.65 11.92
CA GLU A 789 -24.07 30.51 12.47
C GLU A 789 -24.03 29.34 11.52
N TYR A 790 -23.59 28.19 12.00
CA TYR A 790 -23.63 26.95 11.25
C TYR A 790 -24.03 25.75 12.12
N SER A 791 -24.51 24.72 11.47
CA SER A 791 -24.79 23.43 12.10
C SER A 791 -24.39 22.30 11.17
N VAL A 792 -23.86 21.21 11.74
CA VAL A 792 -23.48 20.01 11.01
C VAL A 792 -24.20 18.81 11.59
N ASN A 793 -24.82 18.02 10.71
CA ASN A 793 -25.47 16.79 11.08
C ASN A 793 -25.06 15.68 10.10
N LYS A 794 -24.12 14.86 10.52
CA LYS A 794 -23.51 13.78 9.72
C LYS A 794 -22.90 14.31 8.41
N ASP A 795 -23.62 14.20 7.31
CA ASP A 795 -23.24 14.53 5.94
C ASP A 795 -23.90 15.83 5.43
N LYS A 796 -24.49 16.62 6.33
CA LYS A 796 -25.22 17.84 6.03
C LYS A 796 -24.64 19.02 6.78
N VAL A 797 -24.48 20.12 6.06
CA VAL A 797 -24.02 21.40 6.63
C VAL A 797 -25.06 22.47 6.32
N CYS A 798 -25.51 23.17 7.34
CA CYS A 798 -26.32 24.37 7.22
C CYS A 798 -25.50 25.56 7.71
N LEU A 799 -25.43 26.63 6.92
CA LEU A 799 -24.62 27.80 7.18
C LEU A 799 -25.38 29.06 6.83
N ASN A 800 -25.42 30.04 7.72
CA ASN A 800 -26.01 31.37 7.48
C ASN A 800 -24.90 32.40 7.31
N VAL A 801 -24.86 33.06 6.15
CA VAL A 801 -23.82 34.07 5.86
C VAL A 801 -24.47 35.30 5.26
N THR A 802 -24.07 36.48 5.72
CA THR A 802 -24.50 37.75 5.13
C THR A 802 -23.42 38.27 4.19
N THR A 803 -23.81 38.67 2.98
CA THR A 803 -22.91 39.23 1.97
C THR A 803 -23.39 40.61 1.53
N ASP A 804 -22.46 41.51 1.28
CA ASP A 804 -22.72 42.86 0.82
C ASP A 804 -22.94 42.96 -0.68
N ASP A 805 -22.37 42.00 -1.45
CA ASP A 805 -22.39 41.96 -2.90
C ASP A 805 -22.93 40.65 -3.45
N SER A 806 -23.68 40.72 -4.53
CA SER A 806 -24.23 39.57 -5.26
C SER A 806 -23.22 38.76 -6.06
N ASP A 807 -21.98 39.25 -6.22
CA ASP A 807 -20.91 38.55 -6.95
C ASP A 807 -19.85 37.95 -5.98
N SER A 808 -20.29 37.70 -4.74
CA SER A 808 -19.47 37.10 -3.71
C SER A 808 -19.52 35.56 -3.75
N ILE A 809 -18.42 34.94 -3.35
CA ILE A 809 -18.30 33.49 -3.21
C ILE A 809 -18.10 33.16 -1.72
N VAL A 810 -18.97 32.36 -1.17
CA VAL A 810 -18.84 31.84 0.20
C VAL A 810 -17.96 30.60 0.16
N PHE A 811 -16.81 30.67 0.81
CA PHE A 811 -15.89 29.55 0.99
C PHE A 811 -16.26 28.71 2.21
N ILE A 812 -16.34 27.40 2.01
CA ILE A 812 -16.56 26.45 3.09
C ILE A 812 -15.35 25.48 3.08
N PRO A 813 -14.62 25.37 4.20
CA PRO A 813 -13.35 24.60 4.26
C PRO A 813 -13.60 23.09 4.28
N ILE A 814 -14.24 22.60 3.23
CA ILE A 814 -14.50 21.18 2.95
C ILE A 814 -13.91 20.87 1.58
N SER A 815 -13.25 19.73 1.46
CA SER A 815 -12.73 19.22 0.20
C SER A 815 -13.86 19.02 -0.81
N TYR A 816 -13.67 19.50 -2.03
CA TYR A 816 -14.65 19.42 -3.09
C TYR A 816 -14.88 17.99 -3.57
N ASP A 817 -16.13 17.70 -3.87
CA ASP A 817 -16.55 16.46 -4.55
C ASP A 817 -17.85 16.74 -5.32
N GLU A 818 -17.98 16.19 -6.52
CA GLU A 818 -19.18 16.36 -7.38
C GLU A 818 -20.47 15.84 -6.72
N ARG A 819 -20.35 15.02 -5.69
CA ARG A 819 -21.47 14.47 -4.92
C ARG A 819 -22.09 15.46 -3.94
N TRP A 820 -21.40 16.58 -3.63
CA TRP A 820 -22.01 17.64 -2.85
C TRP A 820 -23.13 18.31 -3.61
N LYS A 821 -24.26 18.51 -2.96
CA LYS A 821 -25.41 19.25 -3.47
C LYS A 821 -25.68 20.42 -2.56
N CYS A 822 -26.02 21.54 -3.19
CA CYS A 822 -26.27 22.78 -2.48
C CYS A 822 -27.68 23.31 -2.76
N THR A 823 -28.31 23.87 -1.73
CA THR A 823 -29.41 24.81 -1.87
C THR A 823 -29.05 26.13 -1.22
N LEU A 824 -29.37 27.23 -1.87
CA LEU A 824 -29.19 28.58 -1.41
C LEU A 824 -30.58 29.22 -1.24
N ASN A 825 -30.95 29.61 -0.03
CA ASN A 825 -32.29 30.17 0.28
C ASN A 825 -33.44 29.28 -0.18
N GLY A 826 -33.23 27.94 -0.11
CA GLY A 826 -34.21 26.95 -0.55
C GLY A 826 -34.19 26.61 -2.05
N GLU A 827 -33.46 27.34 -2.89
CA GLU A 827 -33.28 27.04 -4.31
C GLU A 827 -31.99 26.26 -4.59
N LYS A 828 -32.06 25.34 -5.55
CA LYS A 828 -30.86 24.56 -5.93
C LYS A 828 -29.80 25.44 -6.59
N THR A 829 -28.59 25.32 -6.19
CA THR A 829 -27.43 26.00 -6.76
C THR A 829 -26.27 25.03 -6.95
N ASP A 830 -25.35 25.38 -7.83
CA ASP A 830 -24.14 24.59 -8.09
C ASP A 830 -23.10 24.82 -6.99
N VAL A 831 -22.38 23.77 -6.68
CA VAL A 831 -21.17 23.81 -5.82
C VAL A 831 -19.98 24.05 -6.70
N LEU A 832 -19.23 25.11 -6.40
CA LEU A 832 -18.01 25.48 -7.15
C LEU A 832 -16.79 24.81 -6.51
N CYS A 833 -15.85 24.38 -7.35
CA CYS A 833 -14.51 24.00 -6.93
C CYS A 833 -13.61 25.24 -6.97
N ILE A 834 -13.15 25.70 -5.83
CA ILE A 834 -12.26 26.86 -5.72
C ILE A 834 -10.93 26.47 -5.06
N MET A 835 -9.90 27.28 -5.31
CA MET A 835 -8.56 27.06 -4.72
C MET A 835 -8.00 25.64 -4.94
N GLY A 836 -8.40 24.99 -6.03
CA GLY A 836 -7.91 23.66 -6.44
C GLY A 836 -8.76 22.49 -5.94
N ASP A 837 -9.33 22.52 -4.72
CA ASP A 837 -10.08 21.38 -4.18
C ASP A 837 -11.04 21.74 -3.03
N PHE A 838 -11.55 22.96 -2.94
CA PHE A 838 -12.44 23.34 -1.85
C PHE A 838 -13.79 23.83 -2.35
N ILE A 839 -14.79 23.79 -1.46
CA ILE A 839 -16.16 24.19 -1.76
C ILE A 839 -16.30 25.72 -1.75
N GLY A 840 -16.85 26.22 -2.88
CA GLY A 840 -17.36 27.57 -3.00
C GLY A 840 -18.85 27.58 -3.36
N VAL A 841 -19.61 28.55 -2.84
CA VAL A 841 -21.03 28.76 -3.18
C VAL A 841 -21.22 30.21 -3.59
N LYS A 842 -21.81 30.45 -4.77
CA LYS A 842 -22.11 31.81 -5.22
C LYS A 842 -23.25 32.38 -4.38
N ALA A 843 -22.99 33.49 -3.69
CA ALA A 843 -23.94 34.13 -2.79
C ALA A 843 -24.84 35.16 -3.50
N GLN A 844 -25.95 35.51 -2.85
CA GLN A 844 -26.81 36.62 -3.18
C GLN A 844 -26.55 37.77 -2.21
N GLN A 845 -26.81 39.00 -2.60
CA GLN A 845 -26.72 40.14 -1.68
C GLN A 845 -27.70 39.97 -0.50
N GLY A 846 -27.24 40.15 0.70
CA GLY A 846 -28.02 39.98 1.91
C GLY A 846 -27.77 38.65 2.61
N ASN A 847 -28.77 38.15 3.33
CA ASN A 847 -28.67 36.88 4.06
C ASN A 847 -28.76 35.69 3.13
N ASN A 848 -27.82 34.76 3.30
CA ASN A 848 -27.73 33.53 2.55
C ASN A 848 -27.81 32.33 3.51
N GLU A 849 -28.88 31.56 3.39
CA GLU A 849 -28.97 30.23 4.00
C GLU A 849 -28.45 29.18 3.03
N ILE A 850 -27.25 28.66 3.32
CA ILE A 850 -26.59 27.65 2.51
C ILE A 850 -26.80 26.30 3.16
N PHE A 851 -27.40 25.37 2.42
CA PHE A 851 -27.56 23.99 2.86
C PHE A 851 -26.81 23.06 1.90
N LEU A 852 -25.78 22.38 2.41
CA LEU A 852 -25.00 21.36 1.73
C LEU A 852 -25.42 19.97 2.20
N GLU A 853 -25.61 19.06 1.25
CA GLU A 853 -25.87 17.65 1.52
C GLU A 853 -24.98 16.77 0.63
N TYR A 854 -24.27 15.84 1.26
CA TYR A 854 -23.46 14.89 0.50
C TYR A 854 -24.33 13.74 -0.02
N SER A 855 -24.28 13.50 -1.33
CA SER A 855 -25.11 12.49 -1.98
C SER A 855 -24.51 11.10 -1.87
N HIS A 856 -25.16 10.21 -1.12
CA HIS A 856 -24.81 8.79 -1.03
C HIS A 856 -25.44 7.92 -2.13
N LYS A 857 -26.03 8.55 -3.14
CA LYS A 857 -26.78 7.83 -4.18
C LYS A 857 -25.94 6.71 -4.83
N GLU A 858 -24.69 6.98 -5.14
CA GLU A 858 -23.81 6.01 -5.80
C GLU A 858 -23.40 4.86 -4.89
N ASP A 859 -23.15 5.14 -3.61
CA ASP A 859 -22.80 4.13 -2.63
C ASP A 859 -23.98 3.22 -2.30
N ILE A 860 -25.17 3.82 -2.15
CA ILE A 860 -26.44 3.09 -1.99
C ILE A 860 -26.73 2.25 -3.24
N LEU A 861 -26.56 2.81 -4.43
CA LEU A 861 -26.77 2.08 -5.68
C LEU A 861 -25.80 0.92 -5.82
N ASN A 862 -24.54 1.05 -5.33
CA ASN A 862 -23.60 -0.06 -5.34
C ASN A 862 -24.12 -1.26 -4.54
N ILE A 863 -24.72 -1.02 -3.38
CA ILE A 863 -25.29 -2.07 -2.54
C ILE A 863 -26.59 -2.61 -3.14
N VAL A 864 -27.50 -1.71 -3.54
CA VAL A 864 -28.84 -2.07 -4.04
C VAL A 864 -28.78 -2.79 -5.39
N CYS A 865 -27.91 -2.34 -6.30
CA CYS A 865 -27.74 -2.96 -7.62
C CYS A 865 -27.07 -4.34 -7.53
N LEU A 866 -26.30 -4.61 -6.49
CA LEU A 866 -25.65 -5.92 -6.32
C LEU A 866 -26.67 -7.06 -6.28
N ILE A 867 -27.83 -6.86 -5.64
CA ILE A 867 -28.87 -7.91 -5.51
C ILE A 867 -29.47 -8.29 -6.89
N PRO A 868 -30.04 -7.39 -7.68
CA PRO A 868 -30.60 -7.76 -8.98
C PRO A 868 -29.52 -8.23 -9.95
N LEU A 869 -28.35 -7.61 -9.96
CA LEU A 869 -27.23 -8.04 -10.80
C LEU A 869 -26.74 -9.45 -10.43
N PHE A 870 -26.77 -9.81 -9.14
CA PHE A 870 -26.48 -11.17 -8.70
C PHE A 870 -27.44 -12.18 -9.28
N PHE A 871 -28.75 -11.92 -9.25
CA PHE A 871 -29.75 -12.82 -9.83
C PHE A 871 -29.65 -12.87 -11.37
N ILE A 872 -29.32 -11.76 -12.03
CA ILE A 872 -29.08 -11.74 -13.47
C ILE A 872 -27.83 -12.58 -13.81
N GLY A 873 -26.72 -12.35 -13.13
CA GLY A 873 -25.48 -13.10 -13.32
C GLY A 873 -25.66 -14.60 -13.04
N LEU A 874 -26.34 -14.95 -11.95
CA LEU A 874 -26.70 -16.33 -11.63
C LEU A 874 -27.60 -16.95 -12.70
N GLY A 875 -28.59 -16.19 -13.18
CA GLY A 875 -29.46 -16.56 -14.29
C GLY A 875 -28.69 -16.88 -15.57
N ILE A 876 -27.74 -16.02 -15.95
CA ILE A 876 -26.83 -16.25 -17.09
C ILE A 876 -26.08 -17.58 -16.93
N VAL A 877 -25.49 -17.81 -15.75
CA VAL A 877 -24.71 -19.03 -15.47
C VAL A 877 -25.57 -20.29 -15.53
N ILE A 878 -26.79 -20.23 -14.98
CA ILE A 878 -27.72 -21.36 -14.98
C ILE A 878 -28.28 -21.62 -16.39
N LEU A 879 -28.79 -20.58 -17.07
CA LEU A 879 -29.47 -20.75 -18.36
C LEU A 879 -28.50 -21.15 -19.46
N LEU A 880 -27.37 -20.44 -19.59
CA LEU A 880 -26.35 -20.78 -20.60
C LEU A 880 -25.62 -22.07 -20.23
N GLY A 881 -25.46 -22.35 -18.94
CA GLY A 881 -24.87 -23.60 -18.46
C GLY A 881 -25.70 -24.83 -18.76
N LYS A 882 -27.05 -24.77 -18.58
CA LYS A 882 -27.99 -25.89 -18.86
C LYS A 882 -28.26 -26.04 -20.36
N LYS A 883 -28.35 -24.95 -21.11
CA LYS A 883 -28.70 -24.96 -22.54
C LYS A 883 -27.48 -25.04 -23.47
N GLN A 884 -26.34 -25.49 -22.98
CA GLN A 884 -25.08 -25.56 -23.77
C GLN A 884 -25.25 -26.31 -25.10
N ARG A 885 -26.14 -27.31 -25.17
CA ARG A 885 -26.46 -28.07 -26.40
C ARG A 885 -27.31 -27.29 -27.43
N ILE A 886 -28.00 -26.25 -27.02
CA ILE A 886 -28.92 -25.44 -27.86
C ILE A 886 -28.22 -24.17 -28.39
N ILE A 887 -27.10 -23.80 -27.78
CA ILE A 887 -26.37 -22.58 -28.15
C ILE A 887 -25.73 -22.76 -29.54
N PRO A 888 -25.87 -21.80 -30.46
CA PRO A 888 -25.25 -21.89 -31.78
C PRO A 888 -23.74 -22.09 -31.72
N ARG A 889 -23.21 -22.92 -32.59
CA ARG A 889 -21.74 -23.16 -32.69
C ARG A 889 -20.95 -21.86 -32.94
N SER A 890 -21.58 -20.83 -33.51
CA SER A 890 -21.01 -19.50 -33.70
C SER A 890 -20.64 -18.81 -32.38
N CYS A 891 -21.45 -18.93 -31.32
CA CYS A 891 -21.16 -18.38 -30.01
C CYS A 891 -19.94 -19.03 -29.36
N PHE A 892 -19.77 -20.35 -29.51
CA PHE A 892 -18.56 -21.04 -29.05
C PHE A 892 -17.32 -20.59 -29.81
N LYS A 893 -17.44 -20.38 -31.14
CA LYS A 893 -16.35 -19.82 -31.93
C LYS A 893 -16.00 -18.41 -31.51
N LEU A 894 -17.01 -17.54 -31.31
CA LEU A 894 -16.81 -16.16 -30.91
C LEU A 894 -16.08 -16.08 -29.56
N LEU A 895 -16.58 -16.76 -28.54
CA LEU A 895 -15.96 -16.78 -27.21
C LEU A 895 -14.54 -17.38 -27.26
N SER A 896 -14.32 -18.41 -28.07
CA SER A 896 -12.97 -18.96 -28.27
C SER A 896 -12.05 -17.96 -28.96
N CYS A 897 -12.51 -17.21 -29.95
CA CYS A 897 -11.73 -16.15 -30.60
C CYS A 897 -11.41 -15.03 -29.60
N VAL A 898 -12.40 -14.55 -28.83
CA VAL A 898 -12.19 -13.53 -27.80
C VAL A 898 -11.16 -13.99 -26.78
N PHE A 899 -11.27 -15.23 -26.28
CA PHE A 899 -10.32 -15.75 -25.30
C PHE A 899 -8.90 -15.86 -25.87
N VAL A 900 -8.75 -16.33 -27.13
CA VAL A 900 -7.45 -16.39 -27.81
C VAL A 900 -6.87 -14.99 -27.96
N ILE A 901 -7.68 -14.01 -28.34
CA ILE A 901 -7.24 -12.62 -28.48
C ILE A 901 -6.78 -12.08 -27.11
N LEU A 902 -7.55 -12.27 -26.05
CA LEU A 902 -7.18 -11.86 -24.70
C LEU A 902 -5.89 -12.54 -24.21
N PHE A 903 -5.74 -13.85 -24.50
CA PHE A 903 -4.53 -14.60 -24.20
C PHE A 903 -3.32 -14.02 -24.94
N CYS A 904 -3.45 -13.78 -26.25
CA CYS A 904 -2.38 -13.19 -27.05
C CYS A 904 -2.00 -11.79 -26.57
N ILE A 905 -3.00 -10.95 -26.28
CA ILE A 905 -2.78 -9.60 -25.71
C ILE A 905 -2.04 -9.70 -24.38
N ALA A 906 -2.47 -10.56 -23.47
CA ALA A 906 -1.81 -10.76 -22.18
C ALA A 906 -0.35 -11.21 -22.36
N MET A 907 -0.08 -12.16 -23.27
CA MET A 907 1.29 -12.61 -23.55
C MET A 907 2.15 -11.51 -24.17
N ILE A 908 1.60 -10.72 -25.09
CA ILE A 908 2.32 -9.61 -25.73
C ILE A 908 2.62 -8.51 -24.70
N VAL A 909 1.62 -8.04 -24.00
CA VAL A 909 1.73 -6.91 -23.08
C VAL A 909 2.58 -7.25 -21.86
N LEU A 910 2.35 -8.41 -21.23
CA LEU A 910 3.02 -8.76 -19.98
C LEU A 910 4.45 -9.27 -20.18
N TYR A 911 4.74 -9.91 -21.31
CA TYR A 911 6.01 -10.62 -21.48
C TYR A 911 6.81 -10.18 -22.70
N ILE A 912 6.18 -10.05 -23.87
CA ILE A 912 6.92 -9.79 -25.12
C ILE A 912 7.40 -8.35 -25.17
N ILE A 913 6.51 -7.37 -24.97
CA ILE A 913 6.87 -5.95 -25.00
C ILE A 913 7.95 -5.62 -23.97
N PRO A 914 7.81 -5.95 -22.67
CA PRO A 914 8.82 -5.59 -21.66
C PRO A 914 10.17 -6.27 -21.95
N THR A 915 10.15 -7.53 -22.38
CA THR A 915 11.38 -8.28 -22.68
C THR A 915 12.09 -7.70 -23.88
N LEU A 916 11.37 -7.43 -24.99
CA LEU A 916 11.96 -6.84 -26.20
C LEU A 916 12.50 -5.43 -25.93
N SER A 917 11.75 -4.60 -25.20
CA SER A 917 12.19 -3.27 -24.82
C SER A 917 13.50 -3.33 -24.00
N SER A 918 13.59 -4.24 -23.04
CA SER A 918 14.80 -4.45 -22.23
C SER A 918 15.99 -4.91 -23.08
N VAL A 919 15.76 -5.81 -24.04
CA VAL A 919 16.82 -6.32 -24.96
C VAL A 919 17.29 -5.21 -25.91
N ILE A 920 16.36 -4.48 -26.53
CA ILE A 920 16.69 -3.38 -27.45
C ILE A 920 17.51 -2.32 -26.71
N PHE A 921 17.09 -1.94 -25.52
CA PHE A 921 17.81 -0.96 -24.71
C PHE A 921 19.22 -1.42 -24.32
N ALA A 922 19.37 -2.71 -24.00
CA ALA A 922 20.70 -3.29 -23.73
C ALA A 922 21.62 -3.38 -24.95
N LEU A 923 21.06 -3.43 -26.16
CA LEU A 923 21.84 -3.46 -27.40
C LEU A 923 22.24 -2.04 -27.90
N ILE A 924 21.45 -1.01 -27.53
CA ILE A 924 21.73 0.40 -27.88
C ILE A 924 22.78 1.02 -26.97
N LYS A 925 22.89 0.56 -25.72
CA LYS A 925 23.97 0.91 -24.77
C LYS A 925 25.23 0.13 -25.08
#